data_de101ee3ddca2a579df0c297edf4b46a
#
_entry.id   de101ee3ddca2a579df0c297edf4b46a
#
_cell.length_a   1.000
_cell.length_b   1.000
_cell.length_c   1.000
_cell.angle_alpha   90.00
_cell.angle_beta   90.00
_cell.angle_gamma   90.00
#
_symmetry.space_group_name_H-M   'P 1'
#
loop_
_entity.id
_entity.type
_entity.pdbx_description
1 polymer ?
#
loop_
_entity_poly.entity_id
_entity_poly.type
_entity_poly.pdbx_seq_one_letter_code
_entity_poly.pdbx_strand_id
1 'polypeptide(L)'
;MVAEDEITARRALELIRVEYEEYPVVLEAEQAMAEGAPVLHEEHPDNVLAKMDLRTPMPESDFHSVEDVLACPAYYQFRGRYDTQQVQHCHIENPISYAWMEGGRIVVVTSTQIPHIVRRVIGQAMGIGWGSIRVIKPYIGGGFGNKQEVLYEPLNAWLTTQVGGRCVRLDVSREETFQNTRSRHPISFDVAAAVDGDMRLMARSCTAVSNQGGYASHGHSIVANAVTGFRQLYLDRIGHHSTAYTVYTNRPAPGAMRGYGIPQCNFAVECMMDDIAREKGWDPKAFRLANLMPLGYVDPFNGITCHSTGLAECIEKGADFIGWAELREKYQNQTGPVRRGVGMACFSYKTGVYPISLETASARMVLNQDGTVQLHLGATEIGQGGDTVFSQMAAQAIGIPTEDVHIVSFQDTDTAPFDTGAYASRQTYVTGKAIKKVGEEFREKLLAYAAELFPDASGLDIRERQIVDGAGEALISLADLAMTAFYSLEHSVHITAEDTNHCKENTFAFGCCFAEVEVDIPVGKVRVLRIVNVHDSGKLINPALAEAQVHGGMSMGIGYALTEEMKFDPKTGRLLNGNLLDYKMPTSMDHPELTALFVETDDPSGPFGNKALGEPPTIPVAPAIRNAVLQATGVAVNTLPLSPQKLVEEFTRGGLI
;
A
#
# COMPACT_ATOMS: atom_id res chain seq x y z
N MET A 1 23.08 24.30 2.23
CA MET A 1 24.01 25.11 1.41
C MET A 1 23.43 25.23 0.01
N VAL A 2 23.44 26.41 -0.58
CA VAL A 2 23.11 26.63 -2.01
C VAL A 2 24.35 27.18 -2.69
N ALA A 3 24.68 26.68 -3.88
CA ALA A 3 25.80 27.11 -4.70
C ALA A 3 25.41 27.10 -6.18
N GLU A 4 26.29 27.57 -7.05
CA GLU A 4 26.03 27.65 -8.51
C GLU A 4 25.98 26.25 -9.17
N ASP A 5 26.69 25.29 -8.58
CA ASP A 5 26.71 23.90 -9.01
C ASP A 5 26.92 22.94 -7.82
N GLU A 6 26.70 21.64 -8.05
CA GLU A 6 26.81 20.59 -7.05
C GLU A 6 28.23 20.44 -6.49
N ILE A 7 29.25 20.57 -7.32
CA ILE A 7 30.65 20.42 -6.90
C ILE A 7 31.00 21.53 -5.92
N THR A 8 30.61 22.76 -6.24
CA THR A 8 30.83 23.93 -5.37
C THR A 8 30.05 23.79 -4.07
N ALA A 9 28.80 23.29 -4.12
CA ALA A 9 28.02 23.01 -2.91
C ALA A 9 28.70 21.98 -2.00
N ARG A 10 29.17 20.87 -2.55
CA ARG A 10 29.89 19.81 -1.81
C ARG A 10 31.16 20.34 -1.17
N ARG A 11 32.00 21.08 -1.91
CA ARG A 11 33.20 21.72 -1.37
C ARG A 11 32.89 22.70 -0.23
N ALA A 12 31.81 23.46 -0.37
CA ALA A 12 31.40 24.39 0.69
C ALA A 12 30.93 23.67 1.96
N LEU A 13 30.30 22.49 1.84
CA LEU A 13 29.92 21.67 3.00
C LEU A 13 31.12 21.24 3.82
N GLU A 14 32.27 20.93 3.19
CA GLU A 14 33.52 20.55 3.87
C GLU A 14 34.09 21.65 4.76
N LEU A 15 33.72 22.93 4.51
CA LEU A 15 34.14 24.07 5.31
C LEU A 15 33.28 24.29 6.56
N ILE A 16 32.13 23.63 6.65
CA ILE A 16 31.23 23.74 7.81
C ILE A 16 31.70 22.78 8.89
N ARG A 17 32.06 23.34 10.04
CA ARG A 17 32.40 22.55 11.22
C ARG A 17 31.20 22.48 12.14
N VAL A 18 30.84 21.26 12.54
CA VAL A 18 29.75 20.99 13.49
C VAL A 18 30.35 20.27 14.70
N GLU A 19 30.10 20.80 15.86
CA GLU A 19 30.47 20.16 17.14
C GLU A 19 29.20 19.54 17.71
N TYR A 20 29.25 18.25 18.08
CA TYR A 20 28.13 17.51 18.62
C TYR A 20 28.37 17.13 20.07
N GLU A 21 27.37 17.26 20.90
CA GLU A 21 27.29 16.57 22.18
C GLU A 21 26.50 15.29 21.98
N GLU A 22 27.14 14.15 22.23
CA GLU A 22 26.55 12.83 22.03
C GLU A 22 25.84 12.36 23.31
N TYR A 23 24.58 11.91 23.16
CA TYR A 23 23.78 11.32 24.23
C TYR A 23 23.63 9.82 24.04
N PRO A 24 23.24 9.05 25.09
CA PRO A 24 22.97 7.61 24.95
C PRO A 24 21.92 7.33 23.88
N VAL A 25 22.22 6.33 23.04
CA VAL A 25 21.37 5.93 21.92
C VAL A 25 20.36 4.88 22.36
N VAL A 26 19.09 5.05 22.00
CA VAL A 26 18.00 4.11 22.23
C VAL A 26 17.41 3.73 20.87
N LEU A 27 17.60 2.48 20.45
CA LEU A 27 17.17 2.00 19.13
C LEU A 27 15.94 1.10 19.16
N GLU A 28 15.66 0.46 20.30
CA GLU A 28 14.54 -0.48 20.44
C GLU A 28 13.40 0.13 21.27
N ALA A 29 12.16 -0.11 20.83
CA ALA A 29 11.00 0.49 21.44
C ALA A 29 10.81 0.07 22.92
N GLU A 30 11.06 -1.20 23.25
CA GLU A 30 10.97 -1.69 24.63
C GLU A 30 12.03 -1.04 25.55
N GLN A 31 13.22 -0.76 25.02
CA GLN A 31 14.26 -0.03 25.75
C GLN A 31 13.84 1.42 26.00
N ALA A 32 13.21 2.05 25.00
CA ALA A 32 12.72 3.43 25.11
C ALA A 32 11.59 3.58 26.14
N MET A 33 10.76 2.55 26.33
CA MET A 33 9.68 2.52 27.30
C MET A 33 10.12 2.08 28.71
N ALA A 34 11.35 1.61 28.87
CA ALA A 34 11.86 1.15 30.16
C ALA A 34 12.03 2.30 31.16
N GLU A 35 11.83 2.00 32.45
CA GLU A 35 12.06 2.97 33.51
C GLU A 35 13.52 3.49 33.49
N GLY A 36 13.70 4.81 33.49
CA GLY A 36 15.02 5.46 33.42
C GLY A 36 15.62 5.56 32.02
N ALA A 37 14.88 5.21 30.97
CA ALA A 37 15.31 5.45 29.59
C ALA A 37 15.50 6.95 29.31
N PRO A 38 16.45 7.33 28.43
CA PRO A 38 16.60 8.73 28.01
C PRO A 38 15.30 9.25 27.36
N VAL A 39 14.85 10.44 27.77
CA VAL A 39 13.68 11.10 27.19
C VAL A 39 14.08 11.76 25.88
N LEU A 40 13.44 11.39 24.78
CA LEU A 40 13.74 11.93 23.45
C LEU A 40 12.96 13.22 23.14
N HIS A 41 11.73 13.32 23.66
CA HIS A 41 10.87 14.51 23.52
C HIS A 41 10.27 14.84 24.89
N GLU A 42 10.43 16.07 25.35
CA GLU A 42 9.97 16.49 26.68
C GLU A 42 8.46 16.32 26.90
N GLU A 43 7.67 16.43 25.81
CA GLU A 43 6.23 16.23 25.81
C GLU A 43 5.81 14.76 25.98
N HIS A 44 6.75 13.83 25.80
CA HIS A 44 6.56 12.38 25.89
C HIS A 44 7.60 11.75 26.83
N PRO A 45 7.47 11.93 28.16
CA PRO A 45 8.49 11.52 29.11
C PRO A 45 8.71 9.99 29.21
N ASP A 46 7.75 9.21 28.73
CA ASP A 46 7.81 7.75 28.59
C ASP A 46 8.18 7.30 27.17
N ASN A 47 8.56 8.24 26.29
CA ASN A 47 8.80 8.05 24.87
C ASN A 47 7.60 7.48 24.07
N VAL A 48 6.39 7.43 24.63
CA VAL A 48 5.18 6.97 23.96
C VAL A 48 4.48 8.15 23.28
N LEU A 49 4.51 8.19 21.95
CA LEU A 49 3.78 9.19 21.16
C LEU A 49 2.28 9.03 21.30
N ALA A 50 1.78 7.81 21.22
CA ALA A 50 0.36 7.52 21.30
C ALA A 50 0.08 6.06 21.66
N LYS A 51 -1.10 5.84 22.24
CA LYS A 51 -1.64 4.52 22.57
C LYS A 51 -3.06 4.38 22.02
N MET A 52 -3.41 3.19 21.56
CA MET A 52 -4.77 2.81 21.15
C MET A 52 -5.19 1.54 21.88
N ASP A 53 -6.45 1.46 22.26
CA ASP A 53 -7.10 0.26 22.84
C ASP A 53 -8.40 0.02 22.05
N LEU A 54 -8.53 -1.13 21.44
CA LEU A 54 -9.67 -1.53 20.60
C LEU A 54 -10.27 -2.83 21.13
N ARG A 55 -11.56 -2.79 21.51
CA ARG A 55 -12.31 -3.95 21.98
C ARG A 55 -13.60 -4.12 21.21
N THR A 56 -13.85 -5.32 20.68
CA THR A 56 -15.15 -5.61 20.08
C THR A 56 -16.23 -5.73 21.15
N PRO A 57 -17.46 -5.27 20.90
CA PRO A 57 -18.61 -5.59 21.74
C PRO A 57 -18.84 -7.10 21.81
N MET A 58 -19.25 -7.59 22.98
CA MET A 58 -19.54 -9.01 23.24
C MET A 58 -20.97 -9.20 23.83
N PRO A 59 -22.04 -8.70 23.15
CA PRO A 59 -23.37 -8.58 23.75
C PRO A 59 -24.07 -9.92 24.04
N GLU A 60 -23.70 -10.99 23.35
CA GLU A 60 -24.33 -12.32 23.45
C GLU A 60 -23.42 -13.33 24.17
N SER A 61 -22.40 -12.84 24.90
CA SER A 61 -21.39 -13.68 25.55
C SER A 61 -21.61 -13.76 27.05
N ASP A 62 -21.43 -14.96 27.63
CA ASP A 62 -21.35 -15.19 29.09
C ASP A 62 -20.02 -14.69 29.69
N PHE A 63 -19.05 -14.29 28.85
CA PHE A 63 -17.76 -13.76 29.26
C PHE A 63 -17.79 -12.23 29.42
N HIS A 64 -17.10 -11.74 30.45
CA HIS A 64 -17.03 -10.29 30.73
C HIS A 64 -15.94 -9.56 29.93
N SER A 65 -14.91 -10.30 29.48
CA SER A 65 -13.79 -9.74 28.71
C SER A 65 -13.22 -10.77 27.73
N VAL A 66 -12.46 -10.29 26.75
CA VAL A 66 -11.69 -11.15 25.82
C VAL A 66 -10.65 -11.96 26.61
N GLU A 67 -10.08 -11.39 27.66
CA GLU A 67 -9.12 -12.04 28.55
C GLU A 67 -9.73 -13.25 29.28
N ASP A 68 -11.01 -13.20 29.67
CA ASP A 68 -11.72 -14.33 30.26
C ASP A 68 -11.90 -15.48 29.26
N VAL A 69 -12.19 -15.15 27.99
CA VAL A 69 -12.28 -16.16 26.91
C VAL A 69 -10.90 -16.79 26.67
N LEU A 70 -9.85 -15.97 26.62
CA LEU A 70 -8.47 -16.43 26.45
C LEU A 70 -7.93 -17.26 27.63
N ALA A 71 -8.52 -17.13 28.80
CA ALA A 71 -8.18 -17.91 29.98
C ALA A 71 -9.08 -19.16 30.20
N CYS A 72 -10.15 -19.31 29.38
CA CYS A 72 -11.12 -20.38 29.56
C CYS A 72 -10.52 -21.77 29.23
N PRO A 73 -10.50 -22.73 30.16
CA PRO A 73 -9.89 -24.05 29.95
C PRO A 73 -10.67 -24.94 28.94
N ALA A 74 -11.89 -24.54 28.56
CA ALA A 74 -12.65 -25.23 27.51
C ALA A 74 -12.07 -25.04 26.11
N TYR A 75 -11.23 -24.02 25.91
CA TYR A 75 -10.60 -23.70 24.63
C TYR A 75 -9.10 -24.02 24.67
N TYR A 76 -8.57 -24.38 23.50
CA TYR A 76 -7.13 -24.41 23.29
C TYR A 76 -6.59 -22.98 23.34
N GLN A 77 -5.55 -22.74 24.13
CA GLN A 77 -4.96 -21.43 24.34
C GLN A 77 -3.60 -21.36 23.65
N PHE A 78 -3.42 -20.35 22.82
CA PHE A 78 -2.18 -20.05 22.13
C PHE A 78 -1.64 -18.69 22.57
N ARG A 79 -0.31 -18.57 22.66
CA ARG A 79 0.40 -17.30 22.83
C ARG A 79 1.66 -17.32 21.97
N GLY A 80 1.95 -16.19 21.31
CA GLY A 80 3.13 -16.04 20.47
C GLY A 80 3.58 -14.60 20.35
N ARG A 81 4.86 -14.42 20.04
CA ARG A 81 5.44 -13.13 19.69
C ARG A 81 6.00 -13.18 18.28
N TYR A 82 5.78 -12.10 17.52
CA TYR A 82 6.21 -11.96 16.13
C TYR A 82 6.82 -10.58 15.93
N ASP A 83 8.04 -10.52 15.38
CA ASP A 83 8.79 -9.29 15.21
C ASP A 83 9.11 -9.04 13.74
N THR A 84 8.93 -7.79 13.29
CA THR A 84 9.24 -7.37 11.93
C THR A 84 10.28 -6.25 11.93
N GLN A 85 11.16 -6.27 10.93
CA GLN A 85 12.28 -5.34 10.82
C GLN A 85 11.94 -4.05 10.06
N GLN A 86 12.83 -3.06 10.15
CA GLN A 86 12.82 -1.84 9.35
C GLN A 86 13.42 -2.09 7.97
N VAL A 87 12.70 -1.69 6.90
CA VAL A 87 13.18 -1.80 5.52
C VAL A 87 12.93 -0.51 4.73
N GLN A 88 13.79 -0.26 3.73
CA GLN A 88 13.70 0.91 2.85
C GLN A 88 12.90 0.59 1.60
N HIS A 89 12.21 1.59 1.03
CA HIS A 89 11.41 1.48 -0.19
C HIS A 89 12.23 1.12 -1.44
N CYS A 90 13.44 1.66 -1.51
CA CYS A 90 14.38 1.45 -2.61
C CYS A 90 13.78 1.74 -4.00
N HIS A 91 12.88 2.74 -4.12
CA HIS A 91 12.44 3.22 -5.43
C HIS A 91 13.63 3.68 -6.27
N ILE A 92 13.59 3.46 -7.60
CA ILE A 92 14.72 3.73 -8.49
C ILE A 92 15.04 5.22 -8.52
N GLU A 93 14.05 6.08 -8.69
CA GLU A 93 14.18 7.53 -8.63
C GLU A 93 14.22 7.99 -7.16
N ASN A 94 15.32 8.59 -6.73
CA ASN A 94 15.40 9.26 -5.42
C ASN A 94 14.47 10.48 -5.36
N PRO A 95 14.11 11.00 -4.18
CA PRO A 95 13.37 12.25 -4.07
C PRO A 95 14.15 13.41 -4.68
N ILE A 96 13.49 14.16 -5.56
CA ILE A 96 14.09 15.31 -6.25
C ILE A 96 13.05 16.42 -6.41
N SER A 97 13.50 17.67 -6.26
CA SER A 97 12.67 18.83 -6.53
C SER A 97 13.47 19.98 -7.13
N TYR A 98 12.78 20.79 -7.92
CA TYR A 98 13.23 22.07 -8.43
C TYR A 98 12.28 23.15 -7.94
N ALA A 99 12.81 24.32 -7.54
CA ALA A 99 11.98 25.44 -7.15
C ALA A 99 12.53 26.74 -7.74
N TRP A 100 11.66 27.61 -8.26
CA TRP A 100 12.01 28.94 -8.77
C TRP A 100 10.85 29.91 -8.58
N MET A 101 11.10 31.20 -8.79
CA MET A 101 10.04 32.21 -8.80
C MET A 101 9.68 32.61 -10.22
N GLU A 102 8.38 32.64 -10.51
CA GLU A 102 7.82 33.04 -11.80
C GLU A 102 6.56 33.89 -11.56
N GLY A 103 6.50 35.09 -12.16
CA GLY A 103 5.34 35.97 -12.03
C GLY A 103 4.96 36.31 -10.57
N GLY A 104 5.95 36.38 -9.66
CA GLY A 104 5.74 36.65 -8.23
C GLY A 104 5.25 35.43 -7.42
N ARG A 105 5.20 34.24 -8.03
CA ARG A 105 4.81 32.98 -7.41
C ARG A 105 5.97 32.01 -7.29
N ILE A 106 5.90 31.12 -6.33
CA ILE A 106 6.85 30.00 -6.20
C ILE A 106 6.33 28.84 -7.05
N VAL A 107 7.15 28.36 -7.97
CA VAL A 107 6.90 27.14 -8.74
C VAL A 107 7.79 26.03 -8.21
N VAL A 108 7.21 24.88 -7.91
CA VAL A 108 7.92 23.68 -7.44
C VAL A 108 7.59 22.52 -8.35
N VAL A 109 8.61 21.92 -8.97
CA VAL A 109 8.50 20.65 -9.68
C VAL A 109 9.09 19.58 -8.79
N THR A 110 8.32 18.56 -8.45
CA THR A 110 8.76 17.53 -7.49
C THR A 110 8.19 16.15 -7.79
N SER A 111 8.98 15.12 -7.47
CA SER A 111 8.56 13.72 -7.55
C SER A 111 7.73 13.33 -6.31
N THR A 112 6.45 13.72 -6.30
CA THR A 112 5.54 13.51 -5.17
C THR A 112 4.31 12.69 -5.53
N GLN A 113 3.77 11.94 -4.57
CA GLN A 113 2.48 11.24 -4.68
C GLN A 113 1.27 12.14 -4.36
N ILE A 114 1.50 13.38 -3.85
CA ILE A 114 0.49 14.22 -3.20
C ILE A 114 0.62 15.71 -3.54
N PRO A 115 0.62 16.12 -4.82
CA PRO A 115 0.98 17.49 -5.24
C PRO A 115 0.13 18.58 -4.57
N HIS A 116 -1.16 18.39 -4.40
CA HIS A 116 -2.03 19.37 -3.72
C HIS A 116 -1.70 19.53 -2.23
N ILE A 117 -1.27 18.45 -1.56
CA ILE A 117 -0.83 18.48 -0.17
C ILE A 117 0.54 19.18 -0.05
N VAL A 118 1.45 18.94 -1.00
CA VAL A 118 2.74 19.66 -1.08
C VAL A 118 2.51 21.17 -1.15
N ARG A 119 1.61 21.63 -2.03
CA ARG A 119 1.23 23.06 -2.11
C ARG A 119 0.76 23.61 -0.78
N ARG A 120 -0.14 22.89 -0.10
CA ARG A 120 -0.65 23.27 1.22
C ARG A 120 0.46 23.38 2.26
N VAL A 121 1.30 22.35 2.37
CA VAL A 121 2.35 22.29 3.39
C VAL A 121 3.42 23.37 3.17
N ILE A 122 3.80 23.65 1.92
CA ILE A 122 4.70 24.77 1.61
C ILE A 122 4.07 26.09 2.08
N GLY A 123 2.79 26.32 1.77
CA GLY A 123 2.09 27.54 2.18
C GLY A 123 2.02 27.70 3.71
N GLN A 124 1.75 26.60 4.42
CA GLN A 124 1.75 26.58 5.89
C GLN A 124 3.14 26.83 6.47
N ALA A 125 4.17 26.16 5.95
CA ALA A 125 5.55 26.30 6.45
C ALA A 125 6.13 27.71 6.22
N MET A 126 5.76 28.35 5.12
CA MET A 126 6.25 29.69 4.77
C MET A 126 5.32 30.82 5.23
N GLY A 127 4.13 30.50 5.73
CA GLY A 127 3.14 31.52 6.15
C GLY A 127 2.58 32.35 5.00
N ILE A 128 2.47 31.79 3.78
CA ILE A 128 1.98 32.48 2.57
C ILE A 128 0.70 31.84 2.01
N GLY A 129 -0.04 32.61 1.22
CA GLY A 129 -1.24 32.10 0.54
C GLY A 129 -0.92 30.98 -0.44
N TRP A 130 -1.71 29.91 -0.44
CA TRP A 130 -1.46 28.73 -1.28
C TRP A 130 -1.59 29.02 -2.78
N GLY A 131 -2.39 30.02 -3.17
CA GLY A 131 -2.46 30.52 -4.53
C GLY A 131 -1.16 31.15 -5.05
N SER A 132 -0.22 31.52 -4.16
CA SER A 132 1.12 31.99 -4.51
C SER A 132 2.09 30.86 -4.83
N ILE A 133 1.64 29.61 -4.76
CA ILE A 133 2.46 28.41 -4.98
C ILE A 133 1.82 27.57 -6.07
N ARG A 134 2.65 27.15 -7.02
CA ARG A 134 2.30 26.20 -8.08
C ARG A 134 3.17 24.98 -7.93
N VAL A 135 2.57 23.80 -7.80
CA VAL A 135 3.28 22.52 -7.72
C VAL A 135 2.98 21.71 -8.97
N ILE A 136 4.03 21.24 -9.61
CA ILE A 136 3.96 20.41 -10.81
C ILE A 136 4.58 19.06 -10.49
N LYS A 137 3.80 17.99 -10.67
CA LYS A 137 4.24 16.61 -10.58
C LYS A 137 4.50 16.03 -11.97
N PRO A 138 5.76 15.78 -12.35
CA PRO A 138 6.11 15.10 -13.59
C PRO A 138 5.91 13.58 -13.47
N TYR A 139 6.37 12.79 -14.44
CA TYR A 139 6.49 11.33 -14.27
C TYR A 139 7.41 11.00 -13.11
N ILE A 140 7.10 9.92 -12.37
CA ILE A 140 7.79 9.53 -11.16
C ILE A 140 8.32 8.10 -11.30
N GLY A 141 9.58 7.89 -10.92
CA GLY A 141 10.26 6.61 -10.95
C GLY A 141 10.02 5.74 -9.69
N GLY A 142 8.74 5.56 -9.32
CA GLY A 142 8.33 4.82 -8.14
C GLY A 142 8.27 5.69 -6.87
N GLY A 143 7.47 5.23 -5.89
CA GLY A 143 7.33 5.92 -4.60
C GLY A 143 7.07 4.95 -3.45
N PHE A 144 6.16 4.00 -3.65
CA PHE A 144 5.77 2.95 -2.70
C PHE A 144 5.35 3.48 -1.31
N GLY A 145 5.03 4.78 -1.20
CA GLY A 145 4.69 5.46 0.04
C GLY A 145 5.74 6.47 0.53
N ASN A 146 7.02 6.36 0.15
CA ASN A 146 8.05 7.31 0.58
C ASN A 146 7.74 8.75 0.13
N LYS A 147 7.21 8.90 -1.08
CA LYS A 147 6.84 10.19 -1.68
C LYS A 147 5.41 10.66 -1.34
N GLN A 148 4.78 10.00 -0.36
CA GLN A 148 3.47 10.36 0.20
C GLN A 148 3.58 11.39 1.35
N GLU A 149 4.80 11.77 1.71
CA GLU A 149 5.08 12.81 2.70
C GLU A 149 5.79 13.99 2.04
N VAL A 150 5.59 15.18 2.59
CA VAL A 150 6.31 16.39 2.17
C VAL A 150 7.62 16.43 2.95
N LEU A 151 8.73 16.13 2.27
CA LEU A 151 10.03 15.96 2.91
C LEU A 151 10.92 17.20 2.78
N TYR A 152 11.15 17.66 1.55
CA TYR A 152 12.15 18.69 1.25
C TYR A 152 11.59 19.88 0.47
N GLU A 153 10.38 19.79 -0.02
CA GLU A 153 9.77 20.80 -0.89
C GLU A 153 9.64 22.17 -0.19
N PRO A 154 9.27 22.26 1.10
CA PRO A 154 9.25 23.55 1.80
C PRO A 154 10.64 24.19 1.93
N LEU A 155 11.68 23.37 2.19
CA LEU A 155 13.05 23.84 2.22
C LEU A 155 13.48 24.39 0.85
N ASN A 156 13.21 23.65 -0.22
CA ASN A 156 13.58 24.06 -1.58
C ASN A 156 12.80 25.31 -2.02
N ALA A 157 11.52 25.40 -1.70
CA ALA A 157 10.70 26.59 -1.93
C ALA A 157 11.23 27.82 -1.17
N TRP A 158 11.68 27.64 0.06
CA TRP A 158 12.29 28.71 0.84
C TRP A 158 13.64 29.14 0.26
N LEU A 159 14.50 28.17 -0.11
CA LEU A 159 15.84 28.44 -0.64
C LEU A 159 15.80 29.28 -1.93
N THR A 160 14.84 29.06 -2.83
CA THR A 160 14.71 29.89 -4.04
C THR A 160 14.44 31.36 -3.70
N THR A 161 13.70 31.66 -2.64
CA THR A 161 13.46 33.05 -2.21
C THR A 161 14.74 33.70 -1.70
N GLN A 162 15.67 32.94 -1.11
CA GLN A 162 16.93 33.44 -0.58
C GLN A 162 17.98 33.75 -1.67
N VAL A 163 17.82 33.19 -2.86
CA VAL A 163 18.72 33.40 -4.02
C VAL A 163 18.09 34.27 -5.11
N GLY A 164 17.15 35.12 -4.74
CA GLY A 164 16.51 36.07 -5.67
C GLY A 164 15.62 35.42 -6.71
N GLY A 165 14.97 34.31 -6.38
CA GLY A 165 14.02 33.61 -7.25
C GLY A 165 14.66 32.71 -8.32
N ARG A 166 15.96 32.53 -8.27
CA ARG A 166 16.66 31.60 -9.17
C ARG A 166 16.23 30.17 -8.91
N CYS A 167 16.34 29.33 -9.95
CA CYS A 167 16.04 27.90 -9.83
C CYS A 167 17.02 27.23 -8.86
N VAL A 168 16.48 26.57 -7.84
CA VAL A 168 17.21 25.73 -6.89
C VAL A 168 16.82 24.28 -7.13
N ARG A 169 17.81 23.42 -7.38
CA ARG A 169 17.65 21.96 -7.43
C ARG A 169 18.02 21.37 -6.08
N LEU A 170 17.17 20.52 -5.56
CA LEU A 170 17.45 19.67 -4.40
C LEU A 170 17.32 18.22 -4.86
N ASP A 171 18.44 17.51 -4.89
CA ASP A 171 18.55 16.11 -5.33
C ASP A 171 19.11 15.29 -4.17
N VAL A 172 18.28 14.37 -3.68
CA VAL A 172 18.63 13.54 -2.51
C VAL A 172 19.38 12.30 -2.99
N SER A 173 20.60 12.09 -2.49
CA SER A 173 21.40 10.90 -2.84
C SER A 173 20.74 9.60 -2.34
N ARG A 174 21.25 8.46 -2.78
CA ARG A 174 20.75 7.15 -2.28
C ARG A 174 21.00 6.99 -0.80
N GLU A 175 22.18 7.36 -0.32
CA GLU A 175 22.57 7.31 1.09
C GLU A 175 21.70 8.25 1.93
N GLU A 176 21.46 9.47 1.46
CA GLU A 176 20.55 10.42 2.10
C GLU A 176 19.11 9.90 2.10
N THR A 177 18.68 9.21 1.04
CA THR A 177 17.35 8.57 0.99
C THR A 177 17.18 7.53 2.11
N PHE A 178 18.21 6.73 2.39
CA PHE A 178 18.17 5.77 3.49
C PHE A 178 18.15 6.44 4.88
N GLN A 179 18.87 7.55 5.06
CA GLN A 179 19.06 8.18 6.36
C GLN A 179 17.97 9.20 6.70
N ASN A 180 17.45 9.91 5.71
CA ASN A 180 16.63 11.11 5.92
C ASN A 180 15.22 11.05 5.34
N THR A 181 14.86 9.96 4.65
CA THR A 181 13.50 9.75 4.18
C THR A 181 12.76 8.71 5.04
N ARG A 182 11.63 8.22 4.57
CA ARG A 182 10.82 7.24 5.30
C ARG A 182 11.23 5.80 4.98
N SER A 183 10.80 4.89 5.85
CA SER A 183 11.02 3.44 5.75
C SER A 183 9.78 2.70 6.30
N ARG A 184 9.74 1.39 6.21
CA ARG A 184 8.71 0.58 6.88
C ARG A 184 8.98 0.53 8.38
N HIS A 185 7.94 0.68 9.20
CA HIS A 185 8.03 0.54 10.66
C HIS A 185 8.43 -0.87 11.06
N PRO A 186 9.41 -1.06 11.94
CA PRO A 186 9.53 -2.29 12.70
C PRO A 186 8.42 -2.33 13.76
N ILE A 187 7.71 -3.44 13.84
CA ILE A 187 6.61 -3.64 14.81
C ILE A 187 6.74 -5.01 15.42
N SER A 188 6.64 -5.07 16.74
CA SER A 188 6.53 -6.29 17.53
C SER A 188 5.07 -6.55 17.88
N PHE A 189 4.63 -7.81 17.78
CA PHE A 189 3.27 -8.25 18.09
C PHE A 189 3.29 -9.37 19.13
N ASP A 190 2.73 -9.12 20.30
CA ASP A 190 2.37 -10.15 21.26
C ASP A 190 0.92 -10.55 21.04
N VAL A 191 0.67 -11.80 20.69
CA VAL A 191 -0.65 -12.30 20.32
C VAL A 191 -1.11 -13.43 21.20
N ALA A 192 -2.43 -13.52 21.42
CA ALA A 192 -3.05 -14.67 22.04
C ALA A 192 -4.32 -15.05 21.29
N ALA A 193 -4.66 -16.35 21.29
CA ALA A 193 -5.86 -16.88 20.68
C ALA A 193 -6.47 -18.00 21.53
N ALA A 194 -7.81 -18.05 21.54
CA ALA A 194 -8.60 -19.16 22.08
C ALA A 194 -9.30 -19.85 20.90
N VAL A 195 -9.16 -21.18 20.80
CA VAL A 195 -9.68 -21.98 19.67
C VAL A 195 -10.46 -23.16 20.21
N ASP A 196 -11.64 -23.45 19.66
CA ASP A 196 -12.45 -24.60 20.05
C ASP A 196 -12.02 -25.91 19.36
N GLY A 197 -12.71 -27.00 19.70
CA GLY A 197 -12.45 -28.32 19.11
C GLY A 197 -12.81 -28.44 17.63
N ASP A 198 -13.62 -27.54 17.12
CA ASP A 198 -14.10 -27.48 15.73
C ASP A 198 -13.28 -26.51 14.86
N MET A 199 -12.04 -26.19 15.25
CA MET A 199 -11.15 -25.25 14.56
C MET A 199 -11.67 -23.80 14.50
N ARG A 200 -12.55 -23.36 15.41
CA ARG A 200 -13.10 -22.00 15.36
C ARG A 200 -12.33 -21.08 16.29
N LEU A 201 -11.95 -19.93 15.80
CA LEU A 201 -11.38 -18.84 16.61
C LEU A 201 -12.49 -18.24 17.48
N MET A 202 -12.37 -18.41 18.78
CA MET A 202 -13.33 -17.89 19.75
C MET A 202 -13.00 -16.44 20.13
N ALA A 203 -11.74 -16.19 20.47
CA ALA A 203 -11.24 -14.85 20.73
C ALA A 203 -9.77 -14.72 20.37
N ARG A 204 -9.34 -13.51 20.00
CA ARG A 204 -7.94 -13.17 19.84
C ARG A 204 -7.63 -11.85 20.53
N SER A 205 -6.38 -11.73 21.01
CA SER A 205 -5.83 -10.44 21.43
C SER A 205 -4.49 -10.18 20.77
N CYS A 206 -4.16 -8.87 20.64
CA CYS A 206 -2.93 -8.41 20.05
C CYS A 206 -2.42 -7.17 20.79
N THR A 207 -1.15 -7.19 21.23
CA THR A 207 -0.45 -5.98 21.65
C THR A 207 0.64 -5.68 20.63
N ALA A 208 0.54 -4.54 19.95
CA ALA A 208 1.50 -4.11 18.95
C ALA A 208 2.35 -2.95 19.46
N VAL A 209 3.67 -3.05 19.37
CA VAL A 209 4.62 -1.99 19.73
C VAL A 209 5.35 -1.57 18.46
N SER A 210 5.08 -0.35 18.01
CA SER A 210 5.65 0.22 16.78
C SER A 210 6.79 1.18 17.12
N ASN A 211 7.98 0.92 16.57
CA ASN A 211 9.11 1.82 16.69
C ASN A 211 8.97 2.97 15.68
N GLN A 212 8.83 4.19 16.18
CA GLN A 212 8.57 5.41 15.40
C GLN A 212 9.84 6.12 14.95
N GLY A 213 10.98 5.77 15.51
CA GLY A 213 12.19 6.59 15.30
C GLY A 213 12.10 7.95 15.98
N GLY A 214 12.90 8.91 15.53
CA GLY A 214 13.10 10.19 16.22
C GLY A 214 11.98 11.20 16.06
N TYR A 215 11.07 11.04 15.09
CA TYR A 215 10.03 12.02 14.80
C TYR A 215 8.71 11.37 14.40
N ALA A 216 7.61 11.97 14.82
CA ALA A 216 6.29 11.59 14.34
C ALA A 216 6.17 11.85 12.83
N SER A 217 5.72 10.84 12.12
CA SER A 217 5.35 10.87 10.71
C SER A 217 3.91 10.35 10.62
N HIS A 218 3.68 9.28 9.89
CA HIS A 218 2.41 8.54 9.89
C HIS A 218 2.26 7.56 11.07
N GLY A 219 3.19 7.56 12.04
CA GLY A 219 3.45 6.50 13.01
C GLY A 219 2.24 5.86 13.66
N HIS A 220 1.44 6.63 14.38
CA HIS A 220 0.28 6.08 15.08
C HIS A 220 -0.78 5.52 14.12
N SER A 221 -1.03 6.18 12.99
CA SER A 221 -1.98 5.71 11.99
C SER A 221 -1.58 4.36 11.37
N ILE A 222 -0.28 4.09 11.23
CA ILE A 222 0.23 2.83 10.67
C ILE A 222 0.02 1.66 11.63
N VAL A 223 0.36 1.81 12.90
CA VAL A 223 0.13 0.73 13.89
C VAL A 223 -1.36 0.57 14.19
N ALA A 224 -2.14 1.65 14.20
CA ALA A 224 -3.60 1.60 14.31
C ALA A 224 -4.24 0.81 13.16
N ASN A 225 -3.76 1.03 11.92
CA ASN A 225 -4.21 0.24 10.77
C ASN A 225 -3.79 -1.23 10.89
N ALA A 226 -2.59 -1.51 11.38
CA ALA A 226 -2.11 -2.87 11.63
C ALA A 226 -3.03 -3.63 12.60
N VAL A 227 -3.31 -3.09 13.80
CA VAL A 227 -4.16 -3.76 14.79
C VAL A 227 -5.62 -3.82 14.36
N THR A 228 -6.08 -2.87 13.56
CA THR A 228 -7.40 -2.95 12.92
C THR A 228 -7.46 -4.10 11.91
N GLY A 229 -6.42 -4.26 11.09
CA GLY A 229 -6.28 -5.33 10.10
C GLY A 229 -6.19 -6.72 10.71
N PHE A 230 -5.73 -6.84 11.96
CA PHE A 230 -5.59 -8.13 12.66
C PHE A 230 -6.88 -8.97 12.68
N ARG A 231 -8.05 -8.34 12.71
CA ARG A 231 -9.35 -9.02 12.73
C ARG A 231 -10.07 -9.07 11.36
N GLN A 232 -9.56 -8.40 10.35
CA GLN A 232 -10.27 -8.20 9.06
C GLN A 232 -10.09 -9.37 8.07
N LEU A 233 -9.53 -10.48 8.48
CA LEU A 233 -9.34 -11.67 7.64
C LEU A 233 -10.14 -12.86 8.19
N TYR A 234 -10.10 -13.06 9.51
CA TYR A 234 -10.74 -14.16 10.20
C TYR A 234 -11.72 -13.67 11.27
N LEU A 235 -12.83 -14.39 11.39
CA LEU A 235 -13.89 -14.06 12.33
C LEU A 235 -13.55 -14.57 13.74
N ASP A 236 -13.54 -13.67 14.71
CA ASP A 236 -13.56 -14.00 16.14
C ASP A 236 -15.02 -14.19 16.59
N ARG A 237 -15.37 -15.39 17.07
CA ARG A 237 -16.76 -15.75 17.39
C ARG A 237 -17.33 -15.03 18.61
N ILE A 238 -16.48 -14.73 19.60
CA ILE A 238 -16.87 -14.07 20.85
C ILE A 238 -16.34 -12.65 20.90
N GLY A 239 -15.03 -12.44 20.70
CA GLY A 239 -14.50 -11.10 20.82
C GLY A 239 -13.04 -10.95 20.44
N HIS A 240 -12.65 -9.68 20.31
CA HIS A 240 -11.29 -9.27 19.96
C HIS A 240 -10.84 -8.08 20.79
N HIS A 241 -9.56 -8.11 21.23
CA HIS A 241 -8.93 -7.01 21.92
C HIS A 241 -7.55 -6.72 21.34
N SER A 242 -7.34 -5.49 20.87
CA SER A 242 -6.04 -5.03 20.40
C SER A 242 -5.58 -3.76 21.11
N THR A 243 -4.31 -3.74 21.49
CA THR A 243 -3.63 -2.55 22.02
C THR A 243 -2.45 -2.20 21.10
N ALA A 244 -2.26 -0.92 20.80
CA ALA A 244 -1.14 -0.45 20.00
C ALA A 244 -0.39 0.68 20.69
N TYR A 245 0.93 0.64 20.63
CA TYR A 245 1.84 1.69 21.10
C TYR A 245 2.70 2.21 19.94
N THR A 246 2.88 3.52 19.88
CA THR A 246 3.83 4.18 18.98
C THR A 246 4.91 4.80 19.82
N VAL A 247 6.16 4.39 19.63
CA VAL A 247 7.26 4.67 20.57
C VAL A 247 8.40 5.37 19.84
N TYR A 248 8.86 6.50 20.37
CA TYR A 248 10.03 7.22 19.89
C TYR A 248 11.32 6.48 20.20
N THR A 249 12.26 6.51 19.25
CA THR A 249 13.63 6.02 19.38
C THR A 249 14.60 6.90 18.58
N ASN A 250 15.92 6.61 18.62
CA ASN A 250 16.91 7.33 17.83
C ASN A 250 17.07 6.81 16.38
N ARG A 251 16.19 5.92 15.90
CA ARG A 251 16.21 5.49 14.49
C ARG A 251 15.71 6.61 13.57
N PRO A 252 16.09 6.62 12.26
CA PRO A 252 15.42 7.43 11.26
C PRO A 252 13.91 7.18 11.29
N ALA A 253 13.13 8.25 11.22
CA ALA A 253 11.66 8.16 11.34
C ALA A 253 11.05 7.34 10.19
N PRO A 254 10.41 6.19 10.47
CA PRO A 254 9.66 5.48 9.46
C PRO A 254 8.35 6.20 9.12
N GLY A 255 7.73 5.80 8.01
CA GLY A 255 6.49 6.38 7.51
C GLY A 255 5.71 5.39 6.65
N ALA A 256 4.94 5.91 5.71
CA ALA A 256 4.15 5.09 4.81
C ALA A 256 5.03 4.22 3.91
N MET A 257 4.75 2.94 3.85
CA MET A 257 5.28 2.01 2.85
C MET A 257 4.21 0.99 2.46
N ARG A 258 4.19 0.60 1.18
CA ARG A 258 3.24 -0.32 0.52
C ARG A 258 2.62 -1.34 1.50
N GLY A 259 1.31 -1.23 1.74
CA GLY A 259 0.55 -2.05 2.71
C GLY A 259 0.30 -1.40 4.08
N TYR A 260 1.00 -0.30 4.46
CA TYR A 260 0.70 0.60 5.59
C TYR A 260 0.37 -0.13 6.91
N GLY A 261 1.31 -0.96 7.40
CA GLY A 261 1.16 -1.73 8.65
C GLY A 261 0.54 -3.13 8.48
N ILE A 262 -0.21 -3.37 7.41
CA ILE A 262 -0.84 -4.67 7.16
C ILE A 262 0.19 -5.79 6.89
N PRO A 263 1.28 -5.60 6.13
CA PRO A 263 2.29 -6.66 5.96
C PRO A 263 2.90 -7.15 7.28
N GLN A 264 3.15 -6.22 8.22
CA GLN A 264 3.67 -6.55 9.54
C GLN A 264 2.65 -7.32 10.38
N CYS A 265 1.42 -6.83 10.43
CA CYS A 265 0.31 -7.47 11.13
C CYS A 265 -0.01 -8.84 10.54
N ASN A 266 -0.07 -8.94 9.22
CA ASN A 266 -0.39 -10.18 8.53
C ASN A 266 0.68 -11.26 8.78
N PHE A 267 1.95 -10.87 8.94
CA PHE A 267 2.99 -11.79 9.38
C PHE A 267 2.63 -12.42 10.72
N ALA A 268 2.22 -11.63 11.70
CA ALA A 268 1.81 -12.15 13.02
C ALA A 268 0.56 -13.04 12.94
N VAL A 269 -0.49 -12.59 12.20
CA VAL A 269 -1.75 -13.34 12.06
C VAL A 269 -1.52 -14.68 11.37
N GLU A 270 -0.85 -14.68 10.24
CA GLU A 270 -0.72 -15.88 9.39
C GLU A 270 0.30 -16.89 9.96
N CYS A 271 1.33 -16.40 10.64
CA CYS A 271 2.24 -17.28 11.39
C CYS A 271 1.53 -17.90 12.60
N MET A 272 0.74 -17.14 13.34
CA MET A 272 -0.10 -17.66 14.43
C MET A 272 -1.04 -18.77 13.95
N MET A 273 -1.69 -18.60 12.80
CA MET A 273 -2.59 -19.61 12.22
C MET A 273 -1.85 -20.92 11.93
N ASP A 274 -0.66 -20.86 11.38
CA ASP A 274 0.16 -22.06 11.09
C ASP A 274 0.73 -22.69 12.36
N ASP A 275 1.15 -21.88 13.35
CA ASP A 275 1.66 -22.39 14.63
C ASP A 275 0.55 -23.15 15.39
N ILE A 276 -0.67 -22.61 15.47
CA ILE A 276 -1.83 -23.28 16.06
C ILE A 276 -2.16 -24.56 15.29
N ALA A 277 -2.25 -24.49 13.95
CA ALA A 277 -2.56 -25.67 13.14
C ALA A 277 -1.54 -26.78 13.34
N ARG A 278 -0.25 -26.45 13.43
CA ARG A 278 0.83 -27.40 13.70
C ARG A 278 0.69 -28.05 15.08
N GLU A 279 0.48 -27.25 16.13
CA GLU A 279 0.36 -27.75 17.49
C GLU A 279 -0.86 -28.68 17.70
N LYS A 280 -1.93 -28.40 16.93
CA LYS A 280 -3.15 -29.20 16.92
C LYS A 280 -3.14 -30.38 15.94
N GLY A 281 -2.13 -30.44 15.05
CA GLY A 281 -2.08 -31.43 13.98
C GLY A 281 -3.14 -31.21 12.90
N TRP A 282 -3.62 -29.98 12.71
CA TRP A 282 -4.61 -29.63 11.69
C TRP A 282 -3.95 -29.24 10.36
N ASP A 283 -4.70 -29.41 9.25
CA ASP A 283 -4.30 -28.81 7.98
C ASP A 283 -4.46 -27.29 8.05
N PRO A 284 -3.38 -26.50 7.83
CA PRO A 284 -3.43 -25.05 7.85
C PRO A 284 -4.45 -24.44 6.87
N LYS A 285 -4.69 -25.09 5.71
CA LYS A 285 -5.71 -24.67 4.74
C LYS A 285 -7.11 -24.83 5.34
N ALA A 286 -7.41 -25.99 5.90
CA ALA A 286 -8.71 -26.28 6.51
C ALA A 286 -9.00 -25.34 7.70
N PHE A 287 -7.99 -25.06 8.54
CA PHE A 287 -8.14 -24.14 9.66
C PHE A 287 -8.47 -22.71 9.20
N ARG A 288 -7.86 -22.23 8.13
CA ARG A 288 -8.20 -20.92 7.54
C ARG A 288 -9.62 -20.90 6.99
N LEU A 289 -10.00 -21.90 6.19
CA LEU A 289 -11.35 -21.99 5.59
C LEU A 289 -12.46 -21.99 6.65
N ALA A 290 -12.23 -22.59 7.83
CA ALA A 290 -13.20 -22.62 8.94
C ALA A 290 -13.45 -21.24 9.58
N ASN A 291 -12.55 -20.26 9.35
CA ASN A 291 -12.55 -18.98 10.04
C ASN A 291 -12.68 -17.75 9.15
N LEU A 292 -12.82 -17.92 7.84
CA LEU A 292 -12.89 -16.79 6.90
C LEU A 292 -13.99 -15.79 7.29
N MET A 293 -13.72 -14.51 7.09
CA MET A 293 -14.72 -13.46 7.21
C MET A 293 -15.86 -13.70 6.21
N PRO A 294 -17.13 -13.78 6.66
CA PRO A 294 -18.25 -14.08 5.78
C PRO A 294 -18.66 -12.87 4.93
N LEU A 295 -19.31 -13.17 3.79
CA LEU A 295 -20.01 -12.15 3.02
C LEU A 295 -21.06 -11.44 3.88
N GLY A 296 -21.18 -10.13 3.75
CA GLY A 296 -22.07 -9.29 4.56
C GLY A 296 -21.56 -8.95 5.96
N TYR A 297 -20.35 -9.40 6.33
CA TYR A 297 -19.73 -8.94 7.57
C TYR A 297 -19.57 -7.42 7.59
N VAL A 298 -19.94 -6.80 8.71
CA VAL A 298 -19.75 -5.36 8.95
C VAL A 298 -18.72 -5.19 10.05
N ASP A 299 -17.65 -4.47 9.74
CA ASP A 299 -16.61 -4.19 10.73
C ASP A 299 -17.16 -3.29 11.85
N PRO A 300 -17.15 -3.73 13.13
CA PRO A 300 -17.79 -3.02 14.23
C PRO A 300 -17.13 -1.69 14.60
N PHE A 301 -15.91 -1.42 14.12
CA PHE A 301 -15.17 -0.20 14.44
C PHE A 301 -15.29 0.88 13.37
N ASN A 302 -15.42 0.51 12.10
CA ASN A 302 -15.41 1.46 11.00
C ASN A 302 -16.63 1.35 10.06
N GLY A 303 -17.51 0.37 10.30
CA GLY A 303 -18.74 0.16 9.52
C GLY A 303 -18.53 -0.33 8.10
N ILE A 304 -17.30 -0.73 7.72
CA ILE A 304 -17.01 -1.25 6.38
C ILE A 304 -17.66 -2.62 6.22
N THR A 305 -18.38 -2.78 5.12
CA THR A 305 -19.09 -4.02 4.80
C THR A 305 -18.29 -4.85 3.80
N CYS A 306 -18.23 -6.17 4.03
CA CYS A 306 -17.72 -7.12 3.05
C CYS A 306 -18.80 -7.39 1.98
N HIS A 307 -18.77 -6.60 0.90
CA HIS A 307 -19.76 -6.67 -0.17
C HIS A 307 -19.52 -7.83 -1.15
N SER A 308 -18.25 -8.25 -1.27
CA SER A 308 -17.83 -9.35 -2.14
C SER A 308 -16.62 -10.06 -1.54
N THR A 309 -16.51 -11.36 -1.72
CA THR A 309 -15.34 -12.14 -1.30
C THR A 309 -15.16 -13.38 -2.19
N GLY A 310 -13.99 -13.49 -2.80
CA GLY A 310 -13.52 -14.66 -3.53
C GLY A 310 -12.41 -15.41 -2.78
N LEU A 311 -12.22 -15.15 -1.45
CA LEU A 311 -11.07 -15.67 -0.72
C LEU A 311 -11.03 -17.21 -0.68
N ALA A 312 -12.16 -17.87 -0.46
CA ALA A 312 -12.21 -19.34 -0.47
C ALA A 312 -11.77 -19.90 -1.84
N GLU A 313 -12.24 -19.29 -2.94
CA GLU A 313 -11.84 -19.68 -4.30
C GLU A 313 -10.37 -19.40 -4.56
N CYS A 314 -9.83 -18.27 -4.06
CA CYS A 314 -8.40 -17.98 -4.12
C CYS A 314 -7.57 -19.08 -3.44
N ILE A 315 -8.00 -19.53 -2.25
CA ILE A 315 -7.33 -20.60 -1.50
C ILE A 315 -7.34 -21.91 -2.29
N GLU A 316 -8.49 -22.32 -2.82
CA GLU A 316 -8.58 -23.56 -3.60
C GLU A 316 -7.76 -23.48 -4.88
N LYS A 317 -7.89 -22.39 -5.65
CA LYS A 317 -7.14 -22.19 -6.89
C LYS A 317 -5.62 -22.19 -6.68
N GLY A 318 -5.15 -21.55 -5.62
CA GLY A 318 -3.73 -21.52 -5.27
C GLY A 318 -3.23 -22.87 -4.75
N ALA A 319 -4.04 -23.58 -3.96
CA ALA A 319 -3.74 -24.92 -3.44
C ALA A 319 -3.63 -25.94 -4.57
N ASP A 320 -4.53 -25.91 -5.54
CA ASP A 320 -4.51 -26.77 -6.71
C ASP A 320 -3.28 -26.47 -7.59
N PHE A 321 -2.98 -25.20 -7.84
CA PHE A 321 -1.82 -24.80 -8.65
C PHE A 321 -0.50 -25.25 -8.06
N ILE A 322 -0.30 -25.06 -6.74
CA ILE A 322 0.96 -25.46 -6.08
C ILE A 322 1.07 -26.97 -5.87
N GLY A 323 -0.05 -27.70 -5.84
CA GLY A 323 -0.13 -29.11 -5.46
C GLY A 323 -0.09 -29.28 -3.93
N TRP A 324 -0.89 -28.50 -3.21
CA TRP A 324 -0.85 -28.41 -1.72
C TRP A 324 -0.85 -29.75 -1.01
N ALA A 325 -1.84 -30.58 -1.27
CA ALA A 325 -1.99 -31.86 -0.58
C ALA A 325 -0.81 -32.81 -0.82
N GLU A 326 -0.38 -32.94 -2.08
CA GLU A 326 0.75 -33.77 -2.48
C GLU A 326 2.07 -33.29 -1.83
N LEU A 327 2.33 -31.98 -1.87
CA LEU A 327 3.56 -31.43 -1.30
C LEU A 327 3.56 -31.50 0.23
N ARG A 328 2.41 -31.30 0.88
CA ARG A 328 2.29 -31.46 2.34
C ARG A 328 2.59 -32.88 2.76
N GLU A 329 2.10 -33.88 2.05
CA GLU A 329 2.40 -35.30 2.28
C GLU A 329 3.87 -35.62 2.00
N LYS A 330 4.37 -35.23 0.82
CA LYS A 330 5.75 -35.47 0.36
C LYS A 330 6.81 -34.91 1.31
N TYR A 331 6.55 -33.77 1.91
CA TYR A 331 7.50 -33.08 2.78
C TYR A 331 7.31 -33.37 4.27
N GLN A 332 6.51 -34.35 4.62
CA GLN A 332 6.44 -34.84 6.00
C GLN A 332 7.70 -35.64 6.38
N ASN A 333 8.08 -35.55 7.64
CA ASN A 333 9.12 -36.38 8.27
C ASN A 333 10.47 -36.42 7.54
N GLN A 334 10.84 -35.34 6.85
CA GLN A 334 12.14 -35.25 6.20
C GLN A 334 13.28 -35.26 7.20
N THR A 335 14.37 -35.91 6.81
CA THR A 335 15.63 -35.95 7.55
C THR A 335 16.76 -35.42 6.65
N GLY A 336 17.89 -35.07 7.24
CA GLY A 336 19.03 -34.55 6.51
C GLY A 336 19.17 -33.04 6.54
N PRO A 337 20.26 -32.52 5.97
CA PRO A 337 20.63 -31.10 6.10
C PRO A 337 19.86 -30.17 5.16
N VAL A 338 19.33 -30.68 4.05
CA VAL A 338 18.51 -29.91 3.11
C VAL A 338 17.09 -30.46 3.11
N ARG A 339 16.12 -29.60 3.38
CA ARG A 339 14.70 -29.98 3.44
C ARG A 339 13.84 -29.04 2.64
N ARG A 340 12.68 -29.51 2.21
CA ARG A 340 11.69 -28.69 1.49
C ARG A 340 10.41 -28.55 2.28
N GLY A 341 9.70 -27.46 2.03
CA GLY A 341 8.40 -27.22 2.64
C GLY A 341 7.50 -26.38 1.74
N VAL A 342 6.19 -26.51 1.96
CA VAL A 342 5.17 -25.69 1.34
C VAL A 342 4.38 -24.95 2.41
N GLY A 343 4.22 -23.64 2.27
CA GLY A 343 3.48 -22.78 3.19
C GLY A 343 2.46 -21.94 2.46
N MET A 344 1.47 -21.45 3.19
CA MET A 344 0.46 -20.53 2.69
C MET A 344 0.24 -19.38 3.65
N ALA A 345 -0.29 -18.29 3.12
CA ALA A 345 -0.80 -17.17 3.89
C ALA A 345 -1.91 -16.47 3.12
N CYS A 346 -2.99 -16.08 3.81
CA CYS A 346 -4.06 -15.28 3.26
C CYS A 346 -3.83 -13.80 3.56
N PHE A 347 -4.63 -12.93 2.95
CA PHE A 347 -4.68 -11.52 3.30
C PHE A 347 -6.06 -10.93 3.06
N SER A 348 -6.36 -9.85 3.78
CA SER A 348 -7.38 -8.88 3.44
C SER A 348 -6.76 -7.49 3.40
N TYR A 349 -7.32 -6.61 2.58
CA TYR A 349 -6.86 -5.22 2.50
C TYR A 349 -8.02 -4.27 2.25
N LYS A 350 -8.16 -3.29 3.11
CA LYS A 350 -9.18 -2.24 2.98
C LYS A 350 -8.81 -1.27 1.85
N THR A 351 -9.72 -1.04 0.91
CA THR A 351 -9.53 -0.12 -0.22
C THR A 351 -9.73 1.33 0.21
N GLY A 352 -8.66 2.15 0.17
CA GLY A 352 -8.74 3.55 0.59
C GLY A 352 -8.74 3.76 2.11
N VAL A 353 -9.08 4.98 2.55
CA VAL A 353 -8.96 5.42 3.96
C VAL A 353 -10.29 5.79 4.64
N TYR A 354 -11.40 5.85 3.89
CA TYR A 354 -12.71 6.08 4.51
C TYR A 354 -13.05 4.96 5.54
N PRO A 355 -13.67 5.26 6.69
CA PRO A 355 -14.18 6.57 7.15
C PRO A 355 -13.17 7.37 7.99
N ILE A 356 -11.91 6.93 8.08
CA ILE A 356 -10.89 7.54 8.96
C ILE A 356 -10.46 8.92 8.43
N SER A 357 -10.42 9.10 7.11
CA SER A 357 -10.01 10.34 6.46
C SER A 357 -10.86 10.64 5.23
N LEU A 358 -10.68 11.84 4.68
CA LEU A 358 -11.36 12.30 3.47
C LEU A 358 -10.98 11.41 2.27
N GLU A 359 -12.00 10.91 1.58
CA GLU A 359 -11.88 10.22 0.31
C GLU A 359 -12.58 11.00 -0.78
N THR A 360 -11.81 11.77 -1.54
CA THR A 360 -12.32 12.58 -2.65
C THR A 360 -11.38 12.53 -3.85
N ALA A 361 -11.96 12.57 -5.03
CA ALA A 361 -11.24 12.69 -6.29
C ALA A 361 -12.11 13.43 -7.30
N SER A 362 -11.48 14.23 -8.17
CA SER A 362 -12.18 14.98 -9.21
C SER A 362 -11.62 14.60 -10.58
N ALA A 363 -12.50 14.66 -11.58
CA ALA A 363 -12.15 14.45 -12.98
C ALA A 363 -12.77 15.54 -13.84
N ARG A 364 -12.10 15.89 -14.94
CA ARG A 364 -12.61 16.79 -15.97
C ARG A 364 -12.34 16.21 -17.35
N MET A 365 -13.36 16.22 -18.21
CA MET A 365 -13.28 15.80 -19.61
C MET A 365 -13.60 16.99 -20.52
N VAL A 366 -12.85 17.12 -21.60
CA VAL A 366 -13.00 18.20 -22.59
C VAL A 366 -12.99 17.58 -23.99
N LEU A 367 -13.98 17.94 -24.83
CA LEU A 367 -14.00 17.56 -26.22
C LEU A 367 -12.92 18.35 -26.98
N ASN A 368 -12.09 17.66 -27.74
CA ASN A 368 -11.15 18.28 -28.68
C ASN A 368 -11.80 18.50 -30.05
N GLN A 369 -11.22 19.38 -30.89
CA GLN A 369 -11.78 19.74 -32.19
C GLN A 369 -11.83 18.57 -33.19
N ASP A 370 -11.03 17.54 -32.97
CA ASP A 370 -10.96 16.34 -33.79
C ASP A 370 -11.88 15.19 -33.29
N GLY A 371 -12.71 15.46 -32.28
CA GLY A 371 -13.60 14.46 -31.68
C GLY A 371 -12.97 13.57 -30.63
N THR A 372 -11.69 13.73 -30.35
CA THR A 372 -11.01 13.08 -29.22
C THR A 372 -11.33 13.75 -27.89
N VAL A 373 -11.00 13.11 -26.77
CA VAL A 373 -11.32 13.61 -25.43
C VAL A 373 -10.04 13.80 -24.62
N GLN A 374 -9.88 14.99 -24.05
CA GLN A 374 -8.82 15.25 -23.08
C GLN A 374 -9.33 14.96 -21.67
N LEU A 375 -8.62 14.08 -20.93
CA LEU A 375 -8.92 13.70 -19.56
C LEU A 375 -7.94 14.37 -18.60
N HIS A 376 -8.46 15.20 -17.68
CA HIS A 376 -7.70 15.82 -16.60
C HIS A 376 -8.07 15.16 -15.27
N LEU A 377 -7.07 14.74 -14.50
CA LEU A 377 -7.23 14.12 -13.20
C LEU A 377 -6.33 14.75 -12.15
N GLY A 378 -6.75 14.68 -10.89
CA GLY A 378 -5.86 14.91 -9.76
C GLY A 378 -5.09 13.65 -9.33
N ALA A 379 -5.48 12.47 -9.81
CA ALA A 379 -4.82 11.20 -9.55
C ALA A 379 -3.38 11.18 -10.10
N THR A 380 -2.49 10.53 -9.37
CA THR A 380 -1.04 10.61 -9.60
C THR A 380 -0.51 9.31 -10.19
N GLU A 381 0.04 9.38 -11.42
CA GLU A 381 0.84 8.30 -12.00
C GLU A 381 2.20 8.25 -11.28
N ILE A 382 2.56 7.08 -10.75
CA ILE A 382 3.80 6.83 -10.00
C ILE A 382 4.58 5.60 -10.52
N GLY A 383 4.21 5.13 -11.73
CA GLY A 383 4.75 3.95 -12.38
C GLY A 383 3.86 2.71 -12.27
N GLN A 384 2.65 2.84 -11.69
CA GLN A 384 1.69 1.74 -11.53
C GLN A 384 0.82 1.48 -12.76
N GLY A 385 0.86 2.36 -13.78
CA GLY A 385 0.05 2.25 -14.99
C GLY A 385 -1.34 2.89 -14.84
N GLY A 386 -1.50 3.83 -13.90
CA GLY A 386 -2.76 4.52 -13.65
C GLY A 386 -3.31 5.24 -14.87
N ASP A 387 -2.46 5.94 -15.61
CA ASP A 387 -2.86 6.68 -16.81
C ASP A 387 -3.54 5.77 -17.85
N THR A 388 -3.01 4.57 -18.09
CA THR A 388 -3.62 3.59 -18.99
C THR A 388 -4.98 3.11 -18.47
N VAL A 389 -5.05 2.76 -17.18
CA VAL A 389 -6.29 2.28 -16.55
C VAL A 389 -7.37 3.36 -16.57
N PHE A 390 -7.03 4.61 -16.27
CA PHE A 390 -7.96 5.73 -16.26
C PHE A 390 -8.47 6.07 -17.66
N SER A 391 -7.61 6.00 -18.69
CA SER A 391 -8.03 6.17 -20.08
C SER A 391 -9.02 5.09 -20.51
N GLN A 392 -8.79 3.82 -20.12
CA GLN A 392 -9.71 2.72 -20.38
C GLN A 392 -11.07 2.91 -19.67
N MET A 393 -11.06 3.36 -18.41
CA MET A 393 -12.31 3.65 -17.67
C MET A 393 -13.09 4.80 -18.30
N ALA A 394 -12.44 5.86 -18.73
CA ALA A 394 -13.07 7.00 -19.40
C ALA A 394 -13.65 6.60 -20.75
N ALA A 395 -12.90 5.88 -21.55
CA ALA A 395 -13.35 5.34 -22.83
C ALA A 395 -14.60 4.48 -22.70
N GLN A 396 -14.63 3.59 -21.70
CA GLN A 396 -15.77 2.75 -21.38
C GLN A 396 -16.99 3.56 -20.94
N ALA A 397 -16.81 4.60 -20.11
CA ALA A 397 -17.90 5.44 -19.62
C ALA A 397 -18.52 6.29 -20.73
N ILE A 398 -17.72 6.78 -21.67
CA ILE A 398 -18.17 7.59 -22.80
C ILE A 398 -18.73 6.71 -23.93
N GLY A 399 -18.14 5.54 -24.17
CA GLY A 399 -18.46 4.65 -25.28
C GLY A 399 -17.61 4.92 -26.54
N ILE A 400 -16.32 5.29 -26.36
CA ILE A 400 -15.36 5.56 -27.43
C ILE A 400 -14.14 4.65 -27.31
N PRO A 401 -13.30 4.51 -28.36
CA PRO A 401 -12.03 3.81 -28.27
C PRO A 401 -11.07 4.44 -27.26
N THR A 402 -10.24 3.62 -26.61
CA THR A 402 -9.27 4.09 -25.57
C THR A 402 -8.22 5.03 -26.18
N GLU A 403 -7.80 4.81 -27.42
CA GLU A 403 -6.84 5.66 -28.13
C GLU A 403 -7.32 7.09 -28.38
N ASP A 404 -8.64 7.34 -28.28
CA ASP A 404 -9.23 8.67 -28.41
C ASP A 404 -9.29 9.44 -27.08
N VAL A 405 -8.86 8.82 -25.98
CA VAL A 405 -8.76 9.48 -24.66
C VAL A 405 -7.32 9.87 -24.39
N HIS A 406 -7.06 11.19 -24.34
CA HIS A 406 -5.75 11.75 -24.05
C HIS A 406 -5.67 12.25 -22.63
N ILE A 407 -4.99 11.48 -21.76
CA ILE A 407 -4.81 11.84 -20.36
C ILE A 407 -3.69 12.86 -20.15
N VAL A 408 -3.92 13.84 -19.30
CA VAL A 408 -2.89 14.79 -18.86
C VAL A 408 -2.19 14.22 -17.62
N SER A 409 -1.05 13.56 -17.84
CA SER A 409 -0.30 12.85 -16.79
C SER A 409 0.46 13.76 -15.83
N PHE A 410 0.79 14.99 -16.23
CA PHE A 410 1.42 15.96 -15.34
C PHE A 410 0.38 16.66 -14.50
N GLN A 411 0.35 16.36 -13.19
CA GLN A 411 -0.53 17.09 -12.29
C GLN A 411 0.10 18.44 -11.95
N ASP A 412 -0.56 19.50 -12.39
CA ASP A 412 -0.26 20.88 -12.09
C ASP A 412 -1.37 21.43 -11.19
N THR A 413 -1.04 21.86 -9.99
CA THR A 413 -2.02 22.31 -9.01
C THR A 413 -2.81 23.56 -9.43
N ASP A 414 -2.43 24.23 -10.52
CA ASP A 414 -3.21 25.33 -11.09
C ASP A 414 -4.31 24.84 -12.02
N THR A 415 -4.16 23.67 -12.65
CA THR A 415 -5.06 23.19 -13.71
C THR A 415 -5.66 21.81 -13.44
N ALA A 416 -4.97 20.95 -12.69
CA ALA A 416 -5.46 19.63 -12.36
C ALA A 416 -6.62 19.71 -11.35
N PRO A 417 -7.69 18.96 -11.55
CA PRO A 417 -8.74 18.79 -10.55
C PRO A 417 -8.17 18.27 -9.22
N PHE A 418 -8.87 18.54 -8.11
CA PHE A 418 -8.38 18.15 -6.78
C PHE A 418 -8.45 16.63 -6.57
N ASP A 419 -7.37 16.06 -6.03
CA ASP A 419 -7.30 14.70 -5.49
C ASP A 419 -6.37 14.71 -4.27
N THR A 420 -6.59 13.80 -3.34
CA THR A 420 -5.78 13.69 -2.13
C THR A 420 -4.46 12.97 -2.36
N GLY A 421 -4.32 12.19 -3.45
CA GLY A 421 -3.06 11.58 -3.87
C GLY A 421 -3.09 10.06 -4.07
N ALA A 422 -1.93 9.49 -4.42
CA ALA A 422 -1.71 8.06 -4.67
C ALA A 422 -1.27 7.35 -3.39
N TYR A 423 -2.18 6.69 -2.70
CA TYR A 423 -1.94 5.88 -1.49
C TYR A 423 -3.14 4.96 -1.20
N ALA A 424 -3.01 4.04 -0.24
CA ALA A 424 -4.06 3.14 0.23
C ALA A 424 -4.81 2.39 -0.90
N SER A 425 -4.15 2.19 -2.04
CA SER A 425 -4.69 1.55 -3.26
C SER A 425 -6.05 2.12 -3.72
N ARG A 426 -6.26 3.42 -3.47
CA ARG A 426 -7.55 4.10 -3.61
C ARG A 426 -7.87 4.58 -5.03
N GLN A 427 -6.87 4.81 -5.86
CA GLN A 427 -7.06 5.58 -7.10
C GLN A 427 -8.03 4.91 -8.07
N THR A 428 -7.86 3.64 -8.41
CA THR A 428 -8.77 2.93 -9.31
C THR A 428 -10.21 2.89 -8.77
N TYR A 429 -10.38 2.84 -7.44
CA TYR A 429 -11.68 2.82 -6.78
C TYR A 429 -12.31 4.21 -6.64
N VAL A 430 -11.59 5.19 -6.08
CA VAL A 430 -12.13 6.53 -5.77
C VAL A 430 -12.11 7.45 -6.98
N THR A 431 -10.96 7.54 -7.69
CA THR A 431 -10.85 8.32 -8.92
C THR A 431 -11.62 7.68 -10.05
N GLY A 432 -11.65 6.34 -10.11
CA GLY A 432 -12.48 5.61 -11.07
C GLY A 432 -13.98 5.93 -10.95
N LYS A 433 -14.51 6.15 -9.74
CA LYS A 433 -15.90 6.62 -9.53
C LYS A 433 -16.09 8.03 -10.10
N ALA A 434 -15.13 8.93 -9.92
CA ALA A 434 -15.19 10.27 -10.52
C ALA A 434 -15.15 10.19 -12.05
N ILE A 435 -14.26 9.38 -12.61
CA ILE A 435 -14.15 9.17 -14.07
C ILE A 435 -15.46 8.61 -14.65
N LYS A 436 -16.03 7.59 -14.00
CA LYS A 436 -17.29 7.00 -14.45
C LYS A 436 -18.40 8.04 -14.47
N LYS A 437 -18.59 8.78 -13.37
CA LYS A 437 -19.62 9.82 -13.26
C LYS A 437 -19.44 10.92 -14.32
N VAL A 438 -18.22 11.45 -14.45
CA VAL A 438 -17.92 12.51 -15.43
C VAL A 438 -18.01 12.01 -16.85
N GLY A 439 -17.62 10.76 -17.13
CA GLY A 439 -17.74 10.15 -18.45
C GLY A 439 -19.19 9.93 -18.88
N GLU A 440 -20.05 9.48 -17.96
CA GLU A 440 -21.49 9.35 -18.19
C GLU A 440 -22.13 10.73 -18.47
N GLU A 441 -21.81 11.76 -17.67
CA GLU A 441 -22.27 13.14 -17.89
C GLU A 441 -21.77 13.70 -19.23
N PHE A 442 -20.50 13.47 -19.55
CA PHE A 442 -19.91 13.91 -20.82
C PHE A 442 -20.59 13.25 -22.03
N ARG A 443 -20.86 11.94 -21.94
CA ARG A 443 -21.63 11.20 -22.93
C ARG A 443 -23.05 11.79 -23.12
N GLU A 444 -23.75 12.08 -22.02
CA GLU A 444 -25.07 12.70 -22.06
C GLU A 444 -25.04 14.05 -22.78
N LYS A 445 -24.02 14.89 -22.53
CA LYS A 445 -23.85 16.18 -23.22
C LYS A 445 -23.57 16.04 -24.71
N LEU A 446 -22.78 15.03 -25.12
CA LEU A 446 -22.54 14.73 -26.54
C LEU A 446 -23.85 14.32 -27.24
N LEU A 447 -24.63 13.43 -26.61
CA LEU A 447 -25.91 12.98 -27.17
C LEU A 447 -26.97 14.09 -27.18
N ALA A 448 -27.03 14.93 -26.16
CA ALA A 448 -27.92 16.08 -26.11
C ALA A 448 -27.61 17.07 -27.24
N TYR A 449 -26.33 17.38 -27.47
CA TYR A 449 -25.93 18.23 -28.58
C TYR A 449 -26.24 17.59 -29.95
N ALA A 450 -26.05 16.28 -30.09
CA ALA A 450 -26.42 15.58 -31.30
C ALA A 450 -27.96 15.63 -31.55
N ALA A 451 -28.78 15.56 -30.51
CA ALA A 451 -30.25 15.69 -30.62
C ALA A 451 -30.69 17.09 -31.09
N GLU A 452 -29.94 18.15 -30.76
CA GLU A 452 -30.19 19.50 -31.30
C GLU A 452 -29.87 19.58 -32.78
N LEU A 453 -28.86 18.86 -33.26
CA LEU A 453 -28.47 18.83 -34.67
C LEU A 453 -29.41 17.91 -35.50
N PHE A 454 -29.97 16.89 -34.90
CA PHE A 454 -30.81 15.86 -35.54
C PHE A 454 -32.15 15.71 -34.81
N PRO A 455 -33.05 16.70 -34.84
CA PRO A 455 -34.27 16.73 -34.03
C PRO A 455 -35.26 15.62 -34.34
N ASP A 456 -35.19 15.03 -35.55
CA ASP A 456 -36.06 13.91 -35.99
C ASP A 456 -35.49 12.53 -35.58
N ALA A 457 -34.24 12.46 -35.09
CA ALA A 457 -33.64 11.21 -34.68
C ALA A 457 -34.01 10.87 -33.22
N SER A 458 -34.20 9.59 -32.93
CA SER A 458 -34.49 9.12 -31.57
C SER A 458 -33.63 7.92 -31.21
N GLY A 459 -33.44 7.70 -29.91
CA GLY A 459 -32.63 6.59 -29.43
C GLY A 459 -31.14 6.73 -29.77
N LEU A 460 -30.61 7.98 -29.69
CA LEU A 460 -29.22 8.29 -30.01
C LEU A 460 -28.25 7.55 -29.09
N ASP A 461 -27.20 7.04 -29.70
CA ASP A 461 -26.13 6.29 -29.01
C ASP A 461 -24.74 6.67 -29.59
N ILE A 462 -23.67 6.40 -28.85
CA ILE A 462 -22.31 6.51 -29.34
C ILE A 462 -21.76 5.12 -29.62
N ARG A 463 -21.34 4.87 -30.86
CA ARG A 463 -20.70 3.63 -31.28
C ARG A 463 -19.47 3.94 -32.13
N GLU A 464 -18.32 3.43 -31.73
CA GLU A 464 -17.05 3.51 -32.50
C GLU A 464 -16.75 4.90 -33.02
N ARG A 465 -16.80 5.98 -32.55
CA ARG A 465 -16.56 7.34 -33.04
C ARG A 465 -17.74 7.96 -33.83
N GLN A 466 -18.93 7.36 -33.73
CA GLN A 466 -20.09 7.88 -34.43
C GLN A 466 -21.29 8.04 -33.49
N ILE A 467 -22.08 9.07 -33.73
CA ILE A 467 -23.43 9.15 -33.21
C ILE A 467 -24.34 8.34 -34.14
N VAL A 468 -25.06 7.40 -33.58
CA VAL A 468 -26.02 6.57 -34.29
C VAL A 468 -27.42 6.78 -33.74
N ASP A 469 -28.44 6.54 -34.56
CA ASP A 469 -29.85 6.54 -34.12
C ASP A 469 -30.29 5.18 -33.50
N GLY A 470 -31.55 5.09 -33.07
CA GLY A 470 -32.10 3.87 -32.48
C GLY A 470 -32.18 2.67 -33.44
N ALA A 471 -32.05 2.88 -34.75
CA ALA A 471 -31.93 1.82 -35.75
C ALA A 471 -30.48 1.39 -35.98
N GLY A 472 -29.51 2.12 -35.45
CA GLY A 472 -28.07 1.90 -35.60
C GLY A 472 -27.50 2.57 -36.87
N GLU A 473 -28.23 3.46 -37.51
CA GLU A 473 -27.78 4.23 -38.66
C GLU A 473 -26.87 5.38 -38.18
N ALA A 474 -25.71 5.55 -38.82
CA ALA A 474 -24.75 6.61 -38.49
C ALA A 474 -25.26 7.98 -38.95
N LEU A 475 -25.34 8.93 -38.02
CA LEU A 475 -25.79 10.29 -38.27
C LEU A 475 -24.62 11.26 -38.51
N ILE A 476 -23.60 11.22 -37.66
CA ILE A 476 -22.45 12.09 -37.70
C ILE A 476 -21.26 11.45 -36.99
N SER A 477 -20.04 11.67 -37.48
CA SER A 477 -18.83 11.28 -36.77
C SER A 477 -18.60 12.21 -35.57
N LEU A 478 -17.91 11.72 -34.52
CA LEU A 478 -17.52 12.57 -33.38
C LEU A 478 -16.59 13.70 -33.81
N ALA A 479 -15.77 13.50 -34.85
CA ALA A 479 -14.92 14.53 -35.42
C ALA A 479 -15.75 15.66 -36.07
N ASP A 480 -16.75 15.33 -36.92
CA ASP A 480 -17.60 16.33 -37.55
C ASP A 480 -18.53 17.00 -36.52
N LEU A 481 -19.01 16.27 -35.54
CA LEU A 481 -19.78 16.81 -34.40
C LEU A 481 -18.93 17.84 -33.63
N ALA A 482 -17.67 17.52 -33.34
CA ALA A 482 -16.75 18.42 -32.67
C ALA A 482 -16.47 19.65 -33.51
N MET A 483 -16.19 19.49 -34.82
CA MET A 483 -16.02 20.61 -35.73
C MET A 483 -17.24 21.52 -35.75
N THR A 484 -18.45 20.98 -35.74
CA THR A 484 -19.70 21.74 -35.65
C THR A 484 -19.79 22.49 -34.31
N ALA A 485 -19.49 21.82 -33.20
CA ALA A 485 -19.52 22.40 -31.85
C ALA A 485 -18.52 23.57 -31.69
N PHE A 486 -17.37 23.51 -32.32
CA PHE A 486 -16.34 24.57 -32.20
C PHE A 486 -16.52 25.72 -33.20
N TYR A 487 -17.00 25.45 -34.42
CA TYR A 487 -16.88 26.39 -35.53
C TYR A 487 -18.19 26.77 -36.22
N SER A 488 -19.34 26.16 -35.83
CA SER A 488 -20.64 26.59 -36.37
C SER A 488 -21.01 27.97 -35.86
N LEU A 489 -21.53 28.82 -36.74
CA LEU A 489 -22.05 30.12 -36.32
C LEU A 489 -23.37 30.04 -35.56
N GLU A 490 -24.14 28.99 -35.75
CA GLU A 490 -25.48 28.82 -35.19
C GLU A 490 -25.52 27.83 -34.01
N HIS A 491 -24.61 26.86 -34.01
CA HIS A 491 -24.62 25.73 -33.07
C HIS A 491 -23.32 25.61 -32.25
N SER A 492 -22.53 26.71 -32.11
CA SER A 492 -21.29 26.62 -31.36
C SER A 492 -21.52 26.39 -29.84
N VAL A 493 -20.79 25.44 -29.28
CA VAL A 493 -20.84 25.07 -27.85
C VAL A 493 -19.50 24.47 -27.41
N HIS A 494 -19.12 24.69 -26.18
CA HIS A 494 -18.00 23.98 -25.53
C HIS A 494 -18.52 22.80 -24.73
N ILE A 495 -18.21 21.57 -25.14
CA ILE A 495 -18.63 20.36 -24.46
C ILE A 495 -17.54 19.96 -23.46
N THR A 496 -17.86 20.10 -22.19
CA THR A 496 -17.00 19.72 -21.06
C THR A 496 -17.86 19.14 -19.94
N ALA A 497 -17.26 18.24 -19.15
CA ALA A 497 -17.84 17.75 -17.90
C ALA A 497 -16.80 17.75 -16.81
N GLU A 498 -17.17 18.16 -15.59
CA GLU A 498 -16.27 18.16 -14.42
C GLU A 498 -17.08 17.91 -13.16
N ASP A 499 -16.65 16.96 -12.34
CA ASP A 499 -17.29 16.67 -11.06
C ASP A 499 -16.28 16.09 -10.06
N THR A 500 -16.68 16.12 -8.79
CA THR A 500 -15.95 15.58 -7.66
C THR A 500 -16.72 14.43 -7.04
N ASN A 501 -16.09 13.28 -6.92
CA ASN A 501 -16.61 12.17 -6.16
C ASN A 501 -16.16 12.27 -4.70
N HIS A 502 -17.12 12.31 -3.77
CA HIS A 502 -16.92 12.15 -2.34
C HIS A 502 -17.26 10.71 -1.95
N CYS A 503 -16.26 9.87 -1.88
CA CYS A 503 -16.46 8.45 -1.58
C CYS A 503 -16.77 8.24 -0.10
N LYS A 504 -17.94 7.68 0.20
CA LYS A 504 -18.41 7.34 1.56
C LYS A 504 -18.55 5.83 1.75
N GLU A 505 -17.86 5.07 0.95
CA GLU A 505 -17.88 3.61 0.93
C GLU A 505 -16.45 3.08 0.93
N ASN A 506 -16.31 1.84 1.33
CA ASN A 506 -15.07 1.11 1.27
C ASN A 506 -15.36 -0.38 1.06
N THR A 507 -14.36 -1.14 0.63
CA THR A 507 -14.47 -2.58 0.43
C THR A 507 -13.15 -3.27 0.77
N PHE A 508 -13.19 -4.60 0.85
CA PHE A 508 -12.01 -5.43 1.10
C PHE A 508 -11.59 -6.16 -0.17
N ALA A 509 -10.31 -6.05 -0.53
CA ALA A 509 -9.65 -6.99 -1.42
C ALA A 509 -9.12 -8.17 -0.61
N PHE A 510 -9.12 -9.37 -1.21
CA PHE A 510 -8.68 -10.60 -0.57
C PHE A 510 -7.70 -11.36 -1.44
N GLY A 511 -7.05 -12.35 -0.88
CA GLY A 511 -6.26 -13.30 -1.62
C GLY A 511 -5.38 -14.17 -0.72
N CYS A 512 -4.54 -14.97 -1.37
CA CYS A 512 -3.60 -15.84 -0.66
C CYS A 512 -2.34 -16.07 -1.48
N CYS A 513 -1.25 -16.35 -0.79
CA CYS A 513 0.03 -16.73 -1.36
C CYS A 513 0.39 -18.14 -0.93
N PHE A 514 0.93 -18.94 -1.83
CA PHE A 514 1.55 -20.22 -1.54
C PHE A 514 3.01 -20.17 -1.98
N ALA A 515 3.90 -20.69 -1.14
CA ALA A 515 5.33 -20.75 -1.42
C ALA A 515 5.89 -22.14 -1.14
N GLU A 516 6.65 -22.67 -2.07
CA GLU A 516 7.50 -23.86 -1.89
C GLU A 516 8.94 -23.39 -1.70
N VAL A 517 9.59 -23.87 -0.65
CA VAL A 517 10.97 -23.50 -0.31
C VAL A 517 11.87 -24.70 -0.14
N GLU A 518 13.17 -24.47 -0.34
CA GLU A 518 14.24 -25.37 0.05
C GLU A 518 15.08 -24.68 1.13
N VAL A 519 15.31 -25.38 2.24
CA VAL A 519 16.06 -24.90 3.40
C VAL A 519 17.32 -25.70 3.56
N ASP A 520 18.48 -25.06 3.43
CA ASP A 520 19.77 -25.60 3.78
C ASP A 520 20.04 -25.26 5.27
N ILE A 521 19.82 -26.24 6.13
CA ILE A 521 19.82 -26.07 7.59
C ILE A 521 21.19 -25.66 8.12
N PRO A 522 22.32 -26.33 7.79
CA PRO A 522 23.66 -25.99 8.28
C PRO A 522 24.10 -24.55 8.01
N VAL A 523 23.64 -23.94 6.94
CA VAL A 523 24.02 -22.57 6.56
C VAL A 523 22.87 -21.56 6.71
N GLY A 524 21.72 -22.03 7.16
CA GLY A 524 20.55 -21.17 7.35
C GLY A 524 20.04 -20.50 6.08
N LYS A 525 20.20 -21.15 4.90
CA LYS A 525 19.82 -20.56 3.61
C LYS A 525 18.45 -21.06 3.16
N VAL A 526 17.56 -20.12 2.86
CA VAL A 526 16.26 -20.40 2.23
C VAL A 526 16.28 -20.00 0.78
N ARG A 527 15.81 -20.88 -0.09
CA ARG A 527 15.56 -20.62 -1.51
C ARG A 527 14.08 -20.84 -1.81
N VAL A 528 13.42 -19.85 -2.34
CA VAL A 528 12.06 -19.99 -2.84
C VAL A 528 12.11 -20.73 -4.18
N LEU A 529 11.44 -21.87 -4.29
CA LEU A 529 11.43 -22.72 -5.49
C LEU A 529 10.27 -22.39 -6.41
N ARG A 530 9.09 -22.19 -5.83
CA ARG A 530 7.86 -21.77 -6.52
C ARG A 530 7.07 -20.84 -5.62
N ILE A 531 6.37 -19.89 -6.24
CA ILE A 531 5.48 -18.97 -5.52
C ILE A 531 4.29 -18.64 -6.41
N VAL A 532 3.10 -18.67 -5.84
CA VAL A 532 1.88 -18.21 -6.49
C VAL A 532 1.12 -17.29 -5.56
N ASN A 533 0.69 -16.16 -6.09
CA ASN A 533 -0.13 -15.19 -5.34
C ASN A 533 -1.47 -15.02 -6.07
N VAL A 534 -2.55 -15.37 -5.41
CA VAL A 534 -3.91 -15.39 -5.95
C VAL A 534 -4.70 -14.24 -5.37
N HIS A 535 -5.28 -13.41 -6.23
CA HIS A 535 -5.95 -12.16 -5.83
C HIS A 535 -7.43 -12.13 -6.22
N ASP A 536 -8.26 -11.68 -5.29
CA ASP A 536 -9.58 -11.13 -5.52
C ASP A 536 -9.49 -9.60 -5.38
N SER A 537 -9.29 -8.93 -6.51
CA SER A 537 -9.29 -7.47 -6.63
C SER A 537 -10.54 -6.94 -7.36
N GLY A 538 -11.64 -7.70 -7.29
CA GLY A 538 -12.85 -7.44 -8.08
C GLY A 538 -12.61 -7.71 -9.56
N LYS A 539 -13.31 -6.99 -10.43
CA LYS A 539 -13.03 -7.03 -11.88
C LYS A 539 -11.72 -6.34 -12.21
N LEU A 540 -10.92 -6.97 -13.05
CA LEU A 540 -9.66 -6.40 -13.53
C LEU A 540 -9.92 -5.41 -14.66
N ILE A 541 -9.49 -4.17 -14.50
CA ILE A 541 -9.60 -3.17 -15.56
C ILE A 541 -8.56 -3.42 -16.66
N ASN A 542 -7.32 -3.77 -16.24
CA ASN A 542 -6.24 -4.15 -17.15
C ASN A 542 -5.49 -5.36 -16.58
N PRO A 543 -5.70 -6.57 -17.12
CA PRO A 543 -5.09 -7.80 -16.60
C PRO A 543 -3.55 -7.77 -16.60
N ALA A 544 -2.90 -7.24 -17.65
CA ALA A 544 -1.44 -7.20 -17.75
C ALA A 544 -0.81 -6.28 -16.69
N LEU A 545 -1.40 -5.09 -16.46
CA LEU A 545 -0.95 -4.19 -15.41
C LEU A 545 -1.24 -4.73 -14.01
N ALA A 546 -2.35 -5.45 -13.85
CA ALA A 546 -2.67 -6.13 -12.60
C ALA A 546 -1.64 -7.21 -12.27
N GLU A 547 -1.28 -8.05 -13.23
CA GLU A 547 -0.24 -9.08 -13.09
C GLU A 547 1.12 -8.45 -12.73
N ALA A 548 1.51 -7.36 -13.39
CA ALA A 548 2.74 -6.63 -13.10
C ALA A 548 2.78 -6.09 -11.65
N GLN A 549 1.65 -5.60 -11.12
CA GLN A 549 1.55 -5.19 -9.71
C GLN A 549 1.73 -6.37 -8.75
N VAL A 550 1.19 -7.53 -9.08
CA VAL A 550 1.34 -8.75 -8.25
C VAL A 550 2.80 -9.22 -8.26
N HIS A 551 3.45 -9.28 -9.42
CA HIS A 551 4.87 -9.63 -9.54
C HIS A 551 5.77 -8.70 -8.71
N GLY A 552 5.59 -7.38 -8.85
CA GLY A 552 6.34 -6.39 -8.06
C GLY A 552 6.09 -6.48 -6.55
N GLY A 553 4.87 -6.84 -6.14
CA GLY A 553 4.54 -7.09 -4.72
C GLY A 553 5.18 -8.37 -4.18
N MET A 554 5.20 -9.44 -4.96
CA MET A 554 5.89 -10.69 -4.60
C MET A 554 7.40 -10.47 -4.42
N SER A 555 8.03 -9.77 -5.37
CA SER A 555 9.46 -9.43 -5.28
C SER A 555 9.78 -8.68 -3.98
N MET A 556 9.03 -7.62 -3.68
CA MET A 556 9.19 -6.86 -2.42
C MET A 556 8.95 -7.76 -1.20
N GLY A 557 7.95 -8.64 -1.24
CA GLY A 557 7.65 -9.56 -0.14
C GLY A 557 8.72 -10.62 0.09
N ILE A 558 9.38 -11.11 -0.96
CA ILE A 558 10.52 -12.05 -0.86
C ILE A 558 11.72 -11.35 -0.18
N GLY A 559 12.03 -10.10 -0.59
CA GLY A 559 13.06 -9.30 0.05
C GLY A 559 12.77 -9.05 1.53
N TYR A 560 11.54 -8.67 1.85
CA TYR A 560 11.08 -8.48 3.22
C TYR A 560 11.18 -9.75 4.06
N ALA A 561 10.89 -10.91 3.47
CA ALA A 561 11.00 -12.20 4.15
C ALA A 561 12.43 -12.63 4.45
N LEU A 562 13.38 -12.40 3.51
CA LEU A 562 14.64 -13.13 3.50
C LEU A 562 15.89 -12.26 3.67
N THR A 563 15.93 -11.04 3.12
CA THR A 563 17.20 -10.33 2.93
C THR A 563 17.23 -8.87 3.35
N GLU A 564 16.10 -8.17 3.29
CA GLU A 564 16.06 -6.73 3.52
C GLU A 564 15.99 -6.40 5.02
N GLU A 565 16.92 -5.59 5.50
CA GLU A 565 16.96 -5.10 6.87
C GLU A 565 17.84 -3.85 6.94
N MET A 566 17.36 -2.77 7.54
CA MET A 566 18.19 -1.62 7.92
C MET A 566 18.92 -1.92 9.23
N LYS A 567 20.27 -1.95 9.19
CA LYS A 567 21.12 -2.33 10.33
C LYS A 567 21.75 -1.11 10.95
N PHE A 568 21.64 -1.00 12.26
CA PHE A 568 22.16 0.13 13.03
C PHE A 568 23.27 -0.29 13.98
N ASP A 569 24.28 0.55 14.15
CA ASP A 569 25.28 0.38 15.19
C ASP A 569 24.63 0.66 16.55
N PRO A 570 24.64 -0.31 17.48
CA PRO A 570 23.97 -0.17 18.77
C PRO A 570 24.58 0.88 19.70
N LYS A 571 25.80 1.33 19.43
CA LYS A 571 26.50 2.34 20.25
C LYS A 571 26.30 3.75 19.73
N THR A 572 26.27 3.91 18.41
CA THR A 572 26.26 5.24 17.78
C THR A 572 24.94 5.57 17.09
N GLY A 573 24.05 4.58 16.90
CA GLY A 573 22.81 4.74 16.14
C GLY A 573 23.00 4.93 14.62
N ARG A 574 24.24 4.83 14.12
CA ARG A 574 24.53 5.01 12.69
C ARG A 574 23.99 3.84 11.87
N LEU A 575 23.36 4.16 10.75
CA LEU A 575 22.98 3.17 9.76
C LEU A 575 24.24 2.57 9.09
N LEU A 576 24.39 1.25 9.16
CA LEU A 576 25.58 0.54 8.69
C LEU A 576 25.51 0.15 7.20
N ASN A 577 24.30 0.00 6.66
CA ASN A 577 24.07 -0.48 5.30
C ASN A 577 23.13 0.45 4.50
N GLY A 578 23.34 1.75 4.60
CA GLY A 578 22.54 2.78 3.95
C GLY A 578 22.86 3.00 2.47
N ASN A 579 23.11 1.93 1.71
CA ASN A 579 23.40 1.97 0.28
C ASN A 579 22.99 0.64 -0.39
N LEU A 580 22.87 0.62 -1.73
CA LEU A 580 22.42 -0.58 -2.47
C LEU A 580 23.51 -1.66 -2.64
N LEU A 581 24.76 -1.41 -2.19
CA LEU A 581 25.79 -2.45 -2.13
C LEU A 581 25.60 -3.35 -0.91
N ASP A 582 25.32 -2.76 0.25
CA ASP A 582 25.24 -3.47 1.53
C ASP A 582 23.82 -3.84 1.92
N TYR A 583 22.80 -3.05 1.53
CA TYR A 583 21.39 -3.37 1.67
C TYR A 583 20.98 -4.36 0.57
N LYS A 584 20.54 -5.55 0.95
CA LYS A 584 20.36 -6.68 0.03
C LYS A 584 18.90 -6.77 -0.46
N MET A 585 18.60 -6.07 -1.54
CA MET A 585 17.37 -6.30 -2.30
C MET A 585 17.50 -7.57 -3.16
N PRO A 586 16.42 -8.35 -3.34
CA PRO A 586 16.42 -9.42 -4.31
C PRO A 586 16.64 -8.91 -5.73
N THR A 587 17.44 -9.63 -6.49
CA THR A 587 17.66 -9.42 -7.92
C THR A 587 16.82 -10.42 -8.73
N SER A 588 16.79 -10.29 -10.06
CA SER A 588 16.12 -11.27 -10.93
C SER A 588 16.64 -12.69 -10.79
N MET A 589 17.86 -12.86 -10.26
CA MET A 589 18.49 -14.18 -10.03
C MET A 589 18.05 -14.82 -8.71
N ASP A 590 17.44 -14.06 -7.81
CA ASP A 590 17.00 -14.51 -6.48
C ASP A 590 15.53 -14.96 -6.48
N HIS A 591 14.81 -14.71 -7.57
CA HIS A 591 13.40 -15.06 -7.70
C HIS A 591 13.19 -16.40 -8.40
N PRO A 592 12.19 -17.21 -7.99
CA PRO A 592 11.61 -18.24 -8.85
C PRO A 592 10.77 -17.58 -9.96
N GLU A 593 10.13 -18.38 -10.79
CA GLU A 593 9.02 -17.91 -11.61
C GLU A 593 7.91 -17.35 -10.68
N LEU A 594 7.54 -16.09 -10.88
CA LEU A 594 6.50 -15.42 -10.10
C LEU A 594 5.16 -15.66 -10.81
N THR A 595 4.24 -16.34 -10.16
CA THR A 595 2.92 -16.62 -10.73
C THR A 595 1.84 -15.79 -10.07
N ALA A 596 1.10 -15.02 -10.87
CA ALA A 596 -0.08 -14.27 -10.45
C ALA A 596 -1.34 -14.97 -10.98
N LEU A 597 -2.31 -15.19 -10.10
CA LEU A 597 -3.63 -15.70 -10.46
C LEU A 597 -4.71 -14.76 -9.92
N PHE A 598 -5.86 -14.77 -10.57
CA PHE A 598 -6.98 -13.92 -10.18
C PHE A 598 -8.26 -14.71 -10.05
N VAL A 599 -9.09 -14.30 -9.08
CA VAL A 599 -10.50 -14.65 -8.94
C VAL A 599 -11.26 -13.35 -9.09
N GLU A 600 -12.12 -13.27 -10.08
CA GLU A 600 -12.90 -12.05 -10.33
C GLU A 600 -14.22 -12.11 -9.57
N THR A 601 -14.43 -11.15 -8.69
CA THR A 601 -15.73 -10.83 -8.09
C THR A 601 -16.21 -9.49 -8.67
N ASP A 602 -17.53 -9.27 -8.66
CA ASP A 602 -18.12 -7.99 -9.07
C ASP A 602 -18.52 -7.22 -7.81
N ASP A 603 -17.63 -6.33 -7.34
CA ASP A 603 -17.91 -5.56 -6.13
C ASP A 603 -18.90 -4.42 -6.42
N PRO A 604 -20.09 -4.41 -5.80
CA PRO A 604 -21.12 -3.42 -6.12
C PRO A 604 -20.74 -2.00 -5.72
N SER A 605 -19.78 -1.83 -4.81
CA SER A 605 -19.29 -0.51 -4.38
C SER A 605 -18.17 0.03 -5.27
N GLY A 606 -17.50 -0.82 -6.06
CA GLY A 606 -16.40 -0.43 -6.96
C GLY A 606 -16.89 0.13 -8.30
N PRO A 607 -16.26 1.16 -8.89
CA PRO A 607 -16.53 1.52 -10.27
C PRO A 607 -16.12 0.35 -11.18
N PHE A 608 -17.00 -0.11 -12.03
CA PHE A 608 -16.77 -1.30 -12.88
C PHE A 608 -16.42 -2.58 -12.08
N GLY A 609 -16.83 -2.69 -10.81
CA GLY A 609 -16.68 -3.90 -10.00
C GLY A 609 -15.31 -4.13 -9.39
N ASN A 610 -14.39 -3.17 -9.46
CA ASN A 610 -13.00 -3.31 -8.99
C ASN A 610 -12.82 -3.07 -7.48
N LYS A 611 -11.69 -3.58 -6.95
CA LYS A 611 -11.19 -3.36 -5.58
C LYS A 611 -9.69 -3.04 -5.60
N ALA A 612 -9.08 -2.87 -4.42
CA ALA A 612 -7.65 -2.58 -4.27
C ALA A 612 -6.75 -3.67 -4.87
N LEU A 613 -5.62 -3.25 -5.48
CA LEU A 613 -4.57 -4.16 -5.97
C LEU A 613 -3.14 -3.63 -5.72
N GLY A 614 -2.92 -2.32 -5.61
CA GLY A 614 -1.58 -1.75 -5.54
C GLY A 614 -0.73 -2.23 -4.37
N GLU A 615 -1.29 -2.34 -3.17
CA GLU A 615 -0.60 -2.72 -1.94
C GLU A 615 -0.75 -4.20 -1.55
N PRO A 616 -1.91 -4.84 -1.76
CA PRO A 616 -2.17 -6.22 -1.37
C PRO A 616 -1.08 -7.25 -1.73
N PRO A 617 -0.45 -7.21 -2.91
CA PRO A 617 0.45 -8.27 -3.35
C PRO A 617 1.68 -8.52 -2.46
N THR A 618 2.11 -7.54 -1.67
CA THR A 618 3.26 -7.71 -0.76
C THR A 618 2.89 -8.35 0.58
N ILE A 619 1.60 -8.39 0.92
CA ILE A 619 1.12 -8.73 2.28
C ILE A 619 1.36 -10.20 2.63
N PRO A 620 0.95 -11.20 1.83
CA PRO A 620 0.96 -12.60 2.24
C PRO A 620 2.31 -13.30 2.02
N VAL A 621 3.28 -12.67 1.37
CA VAL A 621 4.49 -13.34 0.87
C VAL A 621 5.41 -13.78 2.01
N ALA A 622 5.72 -12.85 2.93
CA ALA A 622 6.62 -13.17 4.04
C ALA A 622 6.09 -14.28 4.97
N PRO A 623 4.81 -14.23 5.42
CA PRO A 623 4.29 -15.33 6.22
C PRO A 623 4.16 -16.65 5.44
N ALA A 624 3.84 -16.65 4.14
CA ALA A 624 3.81 -17.87 3.33
C ALA A 624 5.20 -18.55 3.27
N ILE A 625 6.27 -17.77 3.08
CA ILE A 625 7.65 -18.28 3.11
C ILE A 625 8.02 -18.81 4.50
N ARG A 626 7.70 -18.05 5.57
CA ARG A 626 7.97 -18.52 6.95
C ARG A 626 7.22 -19.81 7.28
N ASN A 627 5.99 -19.93 6.86
CA ASN A 627 5.18 -21.13 7.08
C ASN A 627 5.70 -22.34 6.28
N ALA A 628 6.29 -22.11 5.10
CA ALA A 628 7.00 -23.14 4.35
C ALA A 628 8.30 -23.60 5.07
N VAL A 629 9.05 -22.67 5.66
CA VAL A 629 10.22 -22.99 6.50
C VAL A 629 9.80 -23.79 7.74
N LEU A 630 8.70 -23.41 8.38
CA LEU A 630 8.14 -24.15 9.52
C LEU A 630 7.83 -25.61 9.14
N GLN A 631 7.19 -25.83 8.01
CA GLN A 631 6.91 -27.20 7.54
C GLN A 631 8.19 -27.98 7.22
N ALA A 632 9.17 -27.35 6.58
CA ALA A 632 10.43 -27.98 6.20
C ALA A 632 11.25 -28.43 7.41
N THR A 633 11.27 -27.62 8.46
CA THR A 633 12.21 -27.75 9.58
C THR A 633 11.56 -28.15 10.90
N GLY A 634 10.29 -27.87 11.08
CA GLY A 634 9.61 -27.98 12.36
C GLY A 634 9.95 -26.86 13.36
N VAL A 635 10.78 -25.90 12.98
CA VAL A 635 11.20 -24.77 13.84
C VAL A 635 10.42 -23.51 13.46
N ALA A 636 9.74 -22.94 14.44
CA ALA A 636 9.01 -21.69 14.31
C ALA A 636 9.96 -20.49 14.43
N VAL A 637 10.24 -19.81 13.32
CA VAL A 637 11.06 -18.59 13.30
C VAL A 637 10.12 -17.39 13.20
N ASN A 638 10.04 -16.59 14.26
CA ASN A 638 9.01 -15.57 14.42
C ASN A 638 9.55 -14.14 14.24
N THR A 639 10.79 -13.99 13.77
CA THR A 639 11.44 -12.69 13.58
C THR A 639 11.93 -12.56 12.15
N LEU A 640 11.48 -11.54 11.43
CA LEU A 640 11.96 -11.18 10.10
C LEU A 640 13.24 -10.32 10.15
N PRO A 641 14.08 -10.33 9.09
CA PRO A 641 14.05 -11.30 7.99
C PRO A 641 14.55 -12.67 8.44
N LEU A 642 14.20 -13.72 7.70
CA LEU A 642 14.71 -15.08 7.88
C LEU A 642 16.15 -15.16 7.34
N SER A 643 17.03 -14.33 7.90
CA SER A 643 18.42 -14.24 7.47
C SER A 643 19.21 -15.49 7.87
N PRO A 644 20.29 -15.84 7.16
CA PRO A 644 21.09 -17.03 7.46
C PRO A 644 21.54 -17.09 8.92
N GLN A 645 21.98 -15.97 9.47
CA GLN A 645 22.41 -15.92 10.88
C GLN A 645 21.27 -16.27 11.84
N LYS A 646 20.10 -15.61 11.71
CA LYS A 646 18.93 -15.88 12.57
C LYS A 646 18.47 -17.33 12.44
N LEU A 647 18.44 -17.85 11.21
CA LEU A 647 18.04 -19.24 10.97
C LEU A 647 18.98 -20.25 11.61
N VAL A 648 20.30 -20.06 11.51
CA VAL A 648 21.27 -20.94 12.17
C VAL A 648 21.10 -20.89 13.70
N GLU A 649 20.88 -19.71 14.28
CA GLU A 649 20.61 -19.56 15.71
C GLU A 649 19.33 -20.31 16.13
N GLU A 650 18.23 -20.16 15.40
CA GLU A 650 16.96 -20.82 15.69
C GLU A 650 17.01 -22.34 15.44
N PHE A 651 17.70 -22.77 14.40
CA PHE A 651 17.88 -24.19 14.11
C PHE A 651 18.77 -24.87 15.18
N THR A 652 19.78 -24.16 15.70
CA THR A 652 20.58 -24.65 16.83
C THR A 652 19.72 -24.78 18.09
N ARG A 653 18.88 -23.79 18.42
CA ARG A 653 17.96 -23.85 19.54
C ARG A 653 16.93 -24.99 19.38
N GLY A 654 16.49 -25.22 18.13
CA GLY A 654 15.57 -26.28 17.77
C GLY A 654 16.19 -27.68 17.67
N GLY A 655 17.50 -27.82 17.90
CA GLY A 655 18.21 -29.09 17.88
C GLY A 655 18.37 -29.72 16.49
N LEU A 656 18.39 -28.88 15.44
CA LEU A 656 18.62 -29.33 14.05
C LEU A 656 20.11 -29.27 13.66
N ILE A 657 20.88 -28.45 14.35
CA ILE A 657 22.34 -28.24 14.20
C ILE A 657 23.00 -28.51 15.54
#